data_e68552066bad7471c1f6395b47e625be
#
_entry.id   e68552066bad7471c1f6395b47e625be
#
_cell.length_a   1.000
_cell.length_b   1.000
_cell.length_c   1.000
_cell.angle_alpha   90.00
_cell.angle_beta   90.00
_cell.angle_gamma   90.00
#
_symmetry.space_group_name_H-M   'P 1'
#
loop_
_entity.id
_entity.type
_entity.pdbx_description
1 polymer ?
#
loop_
_entity_poly.entity_id
_entity_poly.type
_entity_poly.pdbx_seq_one_letter_code
_entity_poly.pdbx_strand_id
1 'polypeptide(L)'
;MNPKHQELHDPYLMHDMDKAISRIQEAVINGEKIVVYGDYDADGITSTTVMKETLELLGANVETFLPNRFIHGYGPNKAVYQEKIDAGAQLIITVDNGVAGHDAVAYAQQAGVDVIITDHHEMPSELPEAYAIVHPRHPQGNYPFPDLAGVGVAFKVATALLEEPPAEFLDLVAIGTIADLVSMTGENRTLVALGLDTIKETERIGLQALFNESGVSMKEADETTIGFSIAPRLNAIGRMGDPNPAVEMLATFDEEAALTYAKKLNTINEERKAVVEKITQEALEMIDETNQIHLLAHPGWHEGVLGIVAGKLMNATGKPTIVLTIKEDGTAKGSGRSVEALNLYEMLDAMRDLFTFFGGHHAAVGLTMPSDNLQELQKRMNQYVSEQKIDLTKGAALPIDEVLTPKDVTIELLNELKLFAPYGTDNAVPHFLFRQILAENVKRIGTSQQHLKLTLMEEASPLDAVAFGFGDQEAELLNNPVDIVGKLAINEWNGRKKPQLLVSDFVVDGFQIFDWRSKRYRQLTKVDPQTLYLAFDRSSLKEISGLATDNVHVFESGEHIKQLIHDNSYHSLLVVDCPNDLEILKEILAFGSFDRMYLLGISYEEAYLNGVGSREQYAKLFKLIHTQEKIDIRYKLGSIAQYLKIPQKLLIFMIQVFFELKFVTIEDGVLQKIANPKSHPLTDSVRYQQRIKKIKVEEFLLLSDIPSIKKRLTT
;
A
#
# COMPACT_ATOMS: atom_id res chain seq x y z
N MET A 1 7.81 -1.73 -29.68
CA MET A 1 7.21 -1.19 -30.92
C MET A 1 6.47 0.09 -30.58
N ASN A 2 6.50 1.11 -31.47
CA ASN A 2 5.72 2.31 -31.26
C ASN A 2 4.21 1.96 -31.48
N PRO A 3 3.34 2.11 -30.47
CA PRO A 3 1.92 1.72 -30.61
C PRO A 3 1.19 2.50 -31.70
N LYS A 4 1.60 3.74 -32.00
CA LYS A 4 0.96 4.59 -33.03
C LYS A 4 1.15 4.13 -34.46
N HIS A 5 1.98 3.14 -34.71
CA HIS A 5 2.20 2.56 -36.03
C HIS A 5 1.50 1.20 -36.22
N GLN A 6 0.72 0.77 -35.23
CA GLN A 6 -0.09 -0.43 -35.34
C GLN A 6 -1.42 -0.08 -36.01
N GLU A 7 -1.80 -0.86 -37.02
CA GLU A 7 -3.09 -0.67 -37.69
C GLU A 7 -4.25 -1.08 -36.77
N LEU A 8 -5.35 -0.34 -36.85
CA LEU A 8 -6.61 -0.70 -36.20
C LEU A 8 -7.28 -1.83 -36.99
N HIS A 9 -7.90 -2.77 -36.29
CA HIS A 9 -8.61 -3.87 -36.94
C HIS A 9 -9.90 -3.39 -37.61
N ASP A 10 -10.26 -4.06 -38.70
CA ASP A 10 -11.51 -3.82 -39.41
C ASP A 10 -12.71 -4.10 -38.48
N PRO A 11 -13.63 -3.13 -38.28
CA PRO A 11 -14.82 -3.32 -37.44
C PRO A 11 -15.74 -4.46 -37.91
N TYR A 12 -15.76 -4.76 -39.21
CA TYR A 12 -16.61 -5.82 -39.78
C TYR A 12 -16.12 -7.24 -39.45
N LEU A 13 -14.99 -7.39 -38.77
CA LEU A 13 -14.58 -8.68 -38.20
C LEU A 13 -15.35 -9.05 -36.93
N MET A 14 -16.08 -8.11 -36.32
CA MET A 14 -17.03 -8.41 -35.24
C MET A 14 -18.30 -9.03 -35.80
N HIS A 15 -18.82 -10.02 -35.07
CA HIS A 15 -20.10 -10.63 -35.40
C HIS A 15 -21.22 -9.59 -35.42
N ASP A 16 -22.19 -9.74 -36.31
CA ASP A 16 -23.36 -8.86 -36.49
C ASP A 16 -23.05 -7.38 -36.79
N MET A 17 -21.80 -6.96 -37.02
CA MET A 17 -21.50 -5.56 -37.32
C MET A 17 -22.22 -5.05 -38.53
N ASP A 18 -22.22 -5.80 -39.66
CA ASP A 18 -22.93 -5.46 -40.91
C ASP A 18 -24.44 -5.35 -40.70
N LYS A 19 -25.00 -6.25 -39.90
CA LYS A 19 -26.43 -6.27 -39.56
C LYS A 19 -26.82 -5.09 -38.69
N ALA A 20 -25.99 -4.76 -37.68
CA ALA A 20 -26.19 -3.61 -36.81
C ALA A 20 -26.11 -2.29 -37.59
N ILE A 21 -25.08 -2.12 -38.44
CA ILE A 21 -24.90 -0.92 -39.26
C ILE A 21 -26.07 -0.72 -40.21
N SER A 22 -26.50 -1.78 -40.92
CA SER A 22 -27.67 -1.70 -41.85
C SER A 22 -28.94 -1.27 -41.10
N ARG A 23 -29.22 -1.80 -39.92
CA ARG A 23 -30.42 -1.46 -39.13
C ARG A 23 -30.33 -0.01 -38.57
N ILE A 24 -29.17 0.44 -38.15
CA ILE A 24 -28.98 1.83 -37.72
C ILE A 24 -29.20 2.81 -38.88
N GLN A 25 -28.63 2.52 -40.05
CA GLN A 25 -28.82 3.35 -41.25
C GLN A 25 -30.27 3.40 -41.67
N GLU A 26 -31.01 2.27 -41.62
CA GLU A 26 -32.45 2.23 -41.87
C GLU A 26 -33.21 3.10 -40.88
N ALA A 27 -32.92 3.04 -39.60
CA ALA A 27 -33.55 3.87 -38.58
C ALA A 27 -33.28 5.38 -38.82
N VAL A 28 -32.07 5.76 -39.22
CA VAL A 28 -31.71 7.14 -39.55
C VAL A 28 -32.53 7.61 -40.77
N ILE A 29 -32.58 6.82 -41.86
CA ILE A 29 -33.32 7.15 -43.08
C ILE A 29 -34.81 7.31 -42.80
N ASN A 30 -35.39 6.46 -41.98
CA ASN A 30 -36.81 6.49 -41.62
C ASN A 30 -37.14 7.56 -40.55
N GLY A 31 -36.18 8.24 -39.98
CA GLY A 31 -36.36 9.20 -38.88
C GLY A 31 -36.87 8.56 -37.60
N GLU A 32 -36.52 7.28 -37.36
CA GLU A 32 -36.90 6.55 -36.16
C GLU A 32 -36.29 7.17 -34.92
N LYS A 33 -37.02 7.12 -33.80
CA LYS A 33 -36.46 7.53 -32.51
C LYS A 33 -35.52 6.43 -31.98
N ILE A 34 -34.22 6.75 -31.86
CA ILE A 34 -33.18 5.85 -31.36
C ILE A 34 -32.87 6.20 -29.91
N VAL A 35 -32.84 5.21 -29.02
CA VAL A 35 -32.38 5.36 -27.64
C VAL A 35 -31.03 4.70 -27.49
N VAL A 36 -29.99 5.47 -27.08
CA VAL A 36 -28.70 4.94 -26.66
C VAL A 36 -28.76 4.71 -25.18
N TYR A 37 -28.68 3.46 -24.75
CA TYR A 37 -28.69 3.01 -23.37
C TYR A 37 -27.31 2.65 -22.92
N GLY A 38 -26.67 3.51 -22.13
CA GLY A 38 -25.30 3.33 -21.63
C GLY A 38 -25.18 2.71 -20.24
N ASP A 39 -23.99 2.76 -19.67
CA ASP A 39 -23.73 2.46 -18.26
C ASP A 39 -23.34 3.73 -17.49
N TYR A 40 -23.29 3.65 -16.15
CA TYR A 40 -23.15 4.77 -15.23
C TYR A 40 -21.69 5.14 -14.91
N ASP A 41 -20.70 4.41 -15.38
CA ASP A 41 -19.29 4.71 -15.15
C ASP A 41 -18.62 5.46 -16.30
N ALA A 42 -17.32 5.69 -16.22
CA ALA A 42 -16.62 6.50 -17.20
C ALA A 42 -16.57 5.84 -18.58
N ASP A 43 -16.51 4.51 -18.68
CA ASP A 43 -16.55 3.81 -19.96
C ASP A 43 -17.95 3.91 -20.58
N GLY A 44 -19.00 3.64 -19.81
CA GLY A 44 -20.38 3.81 -20.26
C GLY A 44 -20.73 5.26 -20.67
N ILE A 45 -20.25 6.25 -19.91
CA ILE A 45 -20.41 7.69 -20.21
C ILE A 45 -19.73 8.04 -21.54
N THR A 46 -18.46 7.62 -21.72
CA THR A 46 -17.72 7.92 -22.97
C THR A 46 -18.25 7.15 -24.14
N SER A 47 -18.63 5.88 -23.98
CA SER A 47 -19.30 5.05 -24.99
C SER A 47 -20.62 5.69 -25.47
N THR A 48 -21.45 6.16 -24.52
CA THR A 48 -22.72 6.84 -24.83
C THR A 48 -22.49 8.13 -25.60
N THR A 49 -21.45 8.91 -25.20
CA THR A 49 -21.12 10.16 -25.89
C THR A 49 -20.66 9.90 -27.33
N VAL A 50 -19.77 8.91 -27.55
CA VAL A 50 -19.32 8.51 -28.90
C VAL A 50 -20.50 8.08 -29.76
N MET A 51 -21.36 7.21 -29.25
CA MET A 51 -22.51 6.73 -30.01
C MET A 51 -23.52 7.85 -30.31
N LYS A 52 -23.80 8.70 -29.31
CA LYS A 52 -24.71 9.88 -29.47
C LYS A 52 -24.19 10.79 -30.58
N GLU A 53 -22.96 11.24 -30.52
CA GLU A 53 -22.38 12.16 -31.49
C GLU A 53 -22.29 11.53 -32.89
N THR A 54 -21.93 10.26 -32.97
CA THR A 54 -21.96 9.51 -34.26
C THR A 54 -23.35 9.54 -34.91
N LEU A 55 -24.38 9.23 -34.13
CA LEU A 55 -25.76 9.23 -34.62
C LEU A 55 -26.27 10.63 -34.98
N GLU A 56 -25.90 11.66 -34.20
CA GLU A 56 -26.23 13.06 -34.49
C GLU A 56 -25.53 13.55 -35.77
N LEU A 57 -24.29 13.15 -36.04
CA LEU A 57 -23.59 13.46 -37.30
C LEU A 57 -24.31 12.86 -38.51
N LEU A 58 -24.97 11.72 -38.35
CA LEU A 58 -25.77 11.09 -39.38
C LEU A 58 -27.19 11.68 -39.49
N GLY A 59 -27.57 12.63 -38.64
CA GLY A 59 -28.88 13.26 -38.60
C GLY A 59 -29.97 12.43 -37.91
N ALA A 60 -29.62 11.49 -37.07
CA ALA A 60 -30.56 10.64 -36.32
C ALA A 60 -31.33 11.43 -35.25
N ASN A 61 -32.57 10.97 -34.96
CA ASN A 61 -33.32 11.41 -33.79
C ASN A 61 -32.92 10.54 -32.59
N VAL A 62 -31.94 11.01 -31.80
CA VAL A 62 -31.32 10.25 -30.74
C VAL A 62 -31.66 10.80 -29.35
N GLU A 63 -31.97 9.90 -28.41
CA GLU A 63 -32.10 10.16 -26.98
C GLU A 63 -31.07 9.27 -26.26
N THR A 64 -30.40 9.80 -25.25
CA THR A 64 -29.46 9.02 -24.39
C THR A 64 -30.08 8.75 -23.03
N PHE A 65 -29.72 7.62 -22.44
CA PHE A 65 -30.12 7.25 -21.09
C PHE A 65 -29.02 6.43 -20.42
N LEU A 66 -28.59 6.87 -19.23
CA LEU A 66 -27.69 6.10 -18.36
C LEU A 66 -28.46 5.69 -17.10
N PRO A 67 -28.41 4.42 -16.70
CA PRO A 67 -29.11 3.95 -15.51
C PRO A 67 -28.57 4.56 -14.23
N ASN A 68 -29.45 4.86 -13.28
CA ASN A 68 -29.04 5.18 -11.92
C ASN A 68 -28.82 3.87 -11.15
N ARG A 69 -27.60 3.66 -10.64
CA ARG A 69 -27.18 2.46 -9.90
C ARG A 69 -28.12 2.06 -8.76
N PHE A 70 -28.75 3.04 -8.09
CA PHE A 70 -29.57 2.82 -6.90
C PHE A 70 -31.03 2.50 -7.24
N ILE A 71 -31.51 3.00 -8.37
CA ILE A 71 -32.90 2.89 -8.80
C ILE A 71 -33.06 1.79 -9.83
N HIS A 72 -32.18 1.75 -10.83
CA HIS A 72 -32.35 0.88 -12.02
C HIS A 72 -31.44 -0.37 -11.95
N GLY A 73 -30.37 -0.33 -11.11
CA GLY A 73 -29.35 -1.39 -11.04
C GLY A 73 -28.32 -1.28 -12.16
N TYR A 74 -27.69 -2.41 -12.48
CA TYR A 74 -26.70 -2.54 -13.55
C TYR A 74 -27.36 -3.14 -14.80
N GLY A 75 -26.97 -2.64 -15.96
CA GLY A 75 -27.38 -3.16 -17.26
C GLY A 75 -28.85 -2.81 -17.67
N PRO A 76 -29.38 -3.45 -18.73
CA PRO A 76 -30.70 -3.18 -19.26
C PRO A 76 -31.80 -3.41 -18.22
N ASN A 77 -32.64 -2.39 -18.02
CA ASN A 77 -33.74 -2.44 -17.08
C ASN A 77 -35.08 -2.45 -17.82
N LYS A 78 -35.89 -3.49 -17.60
CA LYS A 78 -37.20 -3.69 -18.29
C LYS A 78 -38.15 -2.51 -18.10
N ALA A 79 -38.24 -1.92 -16.89
CA ALA A 79 -39.13 -0.81 -16.65
C ALA A 79 -38.70 0.45 -17.41
N VAL A 80 -37.39 0.69 -17.54
CA VAL A 80 -36.85 1.77 -18.36
C VAL A 80 -37.12 1.51 -19.86
N TYR A 81 -36.90 0.30 -20.33
CA TYR A 81 -37.22 -0.04 -21.72
C TYR A 81 -38.68 0.22 -22.01
N GLN A 82 -39.59 -0.19 -21.13
CA GLN A 82 -41.03 0.10 -21.26
C GLN A 82 -41.28 1.61 -21.35
N GLU A 83 -40.72 2.41 -20.46
CA GLU A 83 -40.84 3.88 -20.48
C GLU A 83 -40.37 4.48 -21.80
N LYS A 84 -39.21 4.04 -22.32
CA LYS A 84 -38.67 4.57 -23.57
C LYS A 84 -39.50 4.14 -24.82
N ILE A 85 -39.98 2.92 -24.82
CA ILE A 85 -40.86 2.39 -25.88
C ILE A 85 -42.20 3.12 -25.85
N ASP A 86 -42.79 3.32 -24.68
CA ASP A 86 -44.04 4.11 -24.54
C ASP A 86 -43.84 5.57 -24.95
N ALA A 87 -42.63 6.11 -24.84
CA ALA A 87 -42.23 7.43 -25.31
C ALA A 87 -41.87 7.46 -26.83
N GLY A 88 -42.05 6.35 -27.54
CA GLY A 88 -41.93 6.25 -29.00
C GLY A 88 -40.57 5.78 -29.51
N ALA A 89 -39.72 5.16 -28.68
CA ALA A 89 -38.48 4.55 -29.15
C ALA A 89 -38.79 3.40 -30.14
N GLN A 90 -38.07 3.36 -31.25
CA GLN A 90 -38.22 2.36 -32.32
C GLN A 90 -36.98 1.49 -32.49
N LEU A 91 -35.83 1.98 -31.97
CA LEU A 91 -34.57 1.24 -31.88
C LEU A 91 -33.88 1.57 -30.54
N ILE A 92 -33.40 0.55 -29.86
CA ILE A 92 -32.56 0.70 -28.68
C ILE A 92 -31.16 0.18 -29.00
N ILE A 93 -30.12 0.98 -28.72
CA ILE A 93 -28.73 0.58 -28.87
C ILE A 93 -28.11 0.62 -27.48
N THR A 94 -27.67 -0.53 -26.98
CA THR A 94 -26.89 -0.53 -25.73
C THR A 94 -25.41 -0.25 -26.03
N VAL A 95 -24.75 0.42 -25.13
CA VAL A 95 -23.28 0.62 -25.15
C VAL A 95 -22.70 0.30 -23.78
N ASP A 96 -21.65 -0.48 -23.78
CA ASP A 96 -20.96 -0.89 -22.53
C ASP A 96 -21.82 -1.72 -21.57
N ASN A 97 -22.87 -2.34 -22.09
CA ASN A 97 -23.74 -3.29 -21.40
C ASN A 97 -24.65 -4.01 -22.38
N GLY A 98 -25.35 -5.01 -21.89
CA GLY A 98 -26.46 -5.59 -22.65
C GLY A 98 -26.45 -7.11 -22.75
N VAL A 99 -25.28 -7.78 -22.77
CA VAL A 99 -25.18 -9.24 -22.95
C VAL A 99 -25.89 -10.07 -21.88
N ALA A 100 -26.14 -9.49 -20.70
CA ALA A 100 -26.92 -10.12 -19.63
C ALA A 100 -28.39 -9.64 -19.56
N GLY A 101 -28.84 -8.81 -20.48
CA GLY A 101 -30.12 -8.09 -20.43
C GLY A 101 -31.35 -8.87 -20.95
N HIS A 102 -31.45 -10.17 -20.69
CA HIS A 102 -32.50 -11.06 -21.26
C HIS A 102 -33.93 -10.52 -21.14
N ASP A 103 -34.32 -10.13 -19.91
CA ASP A 103 -35.73 -9.72 -19.65
C ASP A 103 -36.10 -8.41 -20.36
N ALA A 104 -35.18 -7.46 -20.41
CA ALA A 104 -35.41 -6.18 -21.05
C ALA A 104 -35.42 -6.33 -22.58
N VAL A 105 -34.49 -7.10 -23.14
CA VAL A 105 -34.43 -7.40 -24.58
C VAL A 105 -35.67 -8.15 -25.04
N ALA A 106 -36.08 -9.19 -24.30
CA ALA A 106 -37.30 -9.96 -24.63
C ALA A 106 -38.53 -9.07 -24.57
N TYR A 107 -38.62 -8.12 -23.64
CA TYR A 107 -39.74 -7.17 -23.60
C TYR A 107 -39.74 -6.24 -24.81
N ALA A 108 -38.60 -5.67 -25.20
CA ALA A 108 -38.50 -4.81 -26.38
C ALA A 108 -38.90 -5.55 -27.65
N GLN A 109 -38.44 -6.78 -27.83
CA GLN A 109 -38.77 -7.64 -28.95
C GLN A 109 -40.27 -7.94 -29.02
N GLN A 110 -40.92 -8.24 -27.87
CA GLN A 110 -42.39 -8.44 -27.81
C GLN A 110 -43.16 -7.17 -28.15
N ALA A 111 -42.60 -5.99 -27.85
CA ALA A 111 -43.16 -4.71 -28.22
C ALA A 111 -42.88 -4.29 -29.69
N GLY A 112 -42.14 -5.10 -30.46
CA GLY A 112 -41.78 -4.83 -31.84
C GLY A 112 -40.66 -3.79 -31.99
N VAL A 113 -39.84 -3.59 -30.99
CA VAL A 113 -38.71 -2.67 -30.99
C VAL A 113 -37.42 -3.48 -31.04
N ASP A 114 -36.57 -3.19 -32.02
CA ASP A 114 -35.29 -3.83 -32.19
C ASP A 114 -34.29 -3.35 -31.12
N VAL A 115 -33.45 -4.29 -30.66
CA VAL A 115 -32.33 -3.99 -29.75
C VAL A 115 -31.00 -4.40 -30.39
N ILE A 116 -30.06 -3.46 -30.49
CA ILE A 116 -28.68 -3.72 -30.88
C ILE A 116 -27.84 -3.63 -29.62
N ILE A 117 -27.15 -4.72 -29.29
CA ILE A 117 -26.24 -4.76 -28.15
C ILE A 117 -24.82 -4.47 -28.63
N THR A 118 -24.15 -3.47 -28.02
CA THR A 118 -22.72 -3.28 -28.15
C THR A 118 -22.09 -3.36 -26.73
N ASP A 119 -21.30 -4.38 -26.51
CA ASP A 119 -20.81 -4.73 -25.17
C ASP A 119 -19.42 -5.38 -25.25
N HIS A 120 -18.70 -5.42 -24.12
CA HIS A 120 -17.40 -6.06 -24.01
C HIS A 120 -17.29 -6.97 -22.76
N HIS A 121 -18.28 -6.94 -21.89
CA HIS A 121 -18.31 -7.72 -20.64
C HIS A 121 -18.27 -9.22 -20.90
N GLU A 122 -18.08 -10.00 -19.86
CA GLU A 122 -18.01 -11.46 -19.96
C GLU A 122 -19.31 -12.03 -20.54
N MET A 123 -19.16 -12.86 -21.56
CA MET A 123 -20.28 -13.44 -22.27
C MET A 123 -20.97 -14.53 -21.42
N PRO A 124 -22.26 -14.44 -21.12
CA PRO A 124 -23.02 -15.51 -20.48
C PRO A 124 -23.12 -16.73 -21.41
N SER A 125 -23.44 -17.89 -20.83
CA SER A 125 -23.64 -19.13 -21.59
C SER A 125 -24.81 -19.06 -22.62
N GLU A 126 -25.83 -18.26 -22.31
CA GLU A 126 -26.95 -17.97 -23.17
C GLU A 126 -26.98 -16.46 -23.40
N LEU A 127 -27.13 -16.07 -24.68
CA LEU A 127 -27.25 -14.66 -25.08
C LEU A 127 -28.68 -14.23 -25.19
N PRO A 128 -29.01 -12.96 -24.93
CA PRO A 128 -30.37 -12.44 -25.21
C PRO A 128 -30.66 -12.47 -26.71
N GLU A 129 -31.91 -12.68 -27.06
CA GLU A 129 -32.38 -12.68 -28.45
C GLU A 129 -32.50 -11.25 -29.01
N ALA A 130 -31.39 -10.51 -29.06
CA ALA A 130 -31.32 -9.17 -29.63
C ALA A 130 -31.34 -9.23 -31.17
N TYR A 131 -31.67 -8.08 -31.80
CA TYR A 131 -31.56 -7.96 -33.25
C TYR A 131 -30.13 -8.19 -33.74
N ALA A 132 -29.14 -7.58 -33.08
CA ALA A 132 -27.73 -7.78 -33.35
C ALA A 132 -26.94 -7.70 -32.05
N ILE A 133 -25.82 -8.45 -31.96
CA ILE A 133 -24.88 -8.42 -30.83
C ILE A 133 -23.46 -8.19 -31.35
N VAL A 134 -22.97 -6.97 -31.18
CA VAL A 134 -21.62 -6.57 -31.54
C VAL A 134 -20.76 -6.67 -30.33
N HIS A 135 -19.84 -7.65 -30.31
CA HIS A 135 -19.01 -7.95 -29.16
C HIS A 135 -17.65 -8.55 -29.59
N PRO A 136 -16.49 -8.07 -29.07
CA PRO A 136 -15.19 -8.54 -29.55
C PRO A 136 -14.93 -10.03 -29.27
N ARG A 137 -15.61 -10.60 -28.24
CA ARG A 137 -15.48 -12.02 -27.84
C ARG A 137 -16.66 -12.88 -28.35
N HIS A 138 -17.49 -12.37 -29.29
CA HIS A 138 -18.63 -13.14 -29.77
C HIS A 138 -18.16 -14.47 -30.39
N PRO A 139 -18.72 -15.65 -29.98
CA PRO A 139 -18.21 -16.97 -30.40
C PRO A 139 -18.31 -17.23 -31.90
N GLN A 140 -19.14 -16.49 -32.63
CA GLN A 140 -19.27 -16.56 -34.08
C GLN A 140 -18.52 -15.45 -34.81
N GLY A 141 -17.82 -14.55 -34.07
CA GLY A 141 -16.99 -13.50 -34.62
C GLY A 141 -15.56 -13.95 -34.86
N ASN A 142 -14.79 -13.14 -35.60
CA ASN A 142 -13.38 -13.36 -35.88
C ASN A 142 -12.54 -12.13 -35.52
N TYR A 143 -13.01 -11.33 -34.58
CA TYR A 143 -12.29 -10.13 -34.18
C TYR A 143 -10.98 -10.50 -33.47
N PRO A 144 -9.81 -9.97 -33.92
CA PRO A 144 -8.52 -10.47 -33.44
C PRO A 144 -8.13 -10.03 -32.03
N PHE A 145 -8.80 -8.99 -31.48
CA PHE A 145 -8.47 -8.42 -30.18
C PHE A 145 -9.70 -8.46 -29.24
N PRO A 146 -9.73 -9.40 -28.28
CA PRO A 146 -10.93 -9.65 -27.47
C PRO A 146 -11.19 -8.65 -26.35
N ASP A 147 -10.19 -7.80 -26.00
CA ASP A 147 -10.18 -7.02 -24.76
C ASP A 147 -10.46 -5.52 -24.95
N LEU A 148 -11.21 -5.16 -26.01
CA LEU A 148 -11.69 -3.77 -26.15
C LEU A 148 -12.54 -3.36 -24.95
N ALA A 149 -12.42 -2.10 -24.50
CA ALA A 149 -13.39 -1.47 -23.61
C ALA A 149 -14.71 -1.20 -24.34
N GLY A 150 -15.79 -0.91 -23.61
CA GLY A 150 -17.08 -0.55 -24.19
C GLY A 150 -17.00 0.62 -25.16
N VAL A 151 -16.23 1.66 -24.82
CA VAL A 151 -15.97 2.80 -25.70
C VAL A 151 -15.19 2.40 -26.97
N GLY A 152 -14.30 1.41 -26.86
CA GLY A 152 -13.60 0.84 -28.01
C GLY A 152 -14.58 0.16 -28.99
N VAL A 153 -15.57 -0.58 -28.47
CA VAL A 153 -16.63 -1.18 -29.28
C VAL A 153 -17.50 -0.10 -29.89
N ALA A 154 -17.93 0.91 -29.14
CA ALA A 154 -18.68 2.06 -29.66
C ALA A 154 -17.90 2.80 -30.77
N PHE A 155 -16.58 2.97 -30.59
CA PHE A 155 -15.71 3.56 -31.62
C PHE A 155 -15.63 2.72 -32.90
N LYS A 156 -15.66 1.38 -32.79
CA LYS A 156 -15.72 0.49 -33.96
C LYS A 156 -17.03 0.60 -34.70
N VAL A 157 -18.18 0.73 -34.00
CA VAL A 157 -19.46 1.00 -34.60
C VAL A 157 -19.47 2.36 -35.30
N ALA A 158 -18.91 3.39 -34.64
CA ALA A 158 -18.74 4.72 -35.23
C ALA A 158 -17.89 4.68 -36.52
N THR A 159 -16.75 3.93 -36.48
CA THR A 159 -15.89 3.72 -37.64
C THR A 159 -16.65 3.07 -38.83
N ALA A 160 -17.47 2.07 -38.53
CA ALA A 160 -18.26 1.40 -39.57
C ALA A 160 -19.41 2.28 -40.15
N LEU A 161 -20.04 3.11 -39.31
CA LEU A 161 -21.09 4.04 -39.71
C LEU A 161 -20.56 5.22 -40.52
N LEU A 162 -19.39 5.76 -40.18
CA LEU A 162 -18.79 6.91 -40.84
C LEU A 162 -17.83 6.52 -41.97
N GLU A 163 -17.61 5.22 -42.18
CA GLU A 163 -16.69 4.61 -43.18
C GLU A 163 -15.19 4.96 -42.96
N GLU A 164 -14.86 5.68 -41.89
CA GLU A 164 -13.49 6.01 -41.47
C GLU A 164 -13.39 6.14 -39.94
N PRO A 165 -12.22 5.88 -39.33
CA PRO A 165 -12.02 6.08 -37.89
C PRO A 165 -12.13 7.56 -37.51
N PRO A 166 -13.16 7.97 -36.70
CA PRO A 166 -13.34 9.34 -36.31
C PRO A 166 -12.30 9.79 -35.27
N ALA A 167 -11.25 10.47 -35.73
CA ALA A 167 -10.10 10.84 -34.90
C ALA A 167 -10.51 11.76 -33.72
N GLU A 168 -11.55 12.57 -33.87
CA GLU A 168 -12.09 13.46 -32.84
C GLU A 168 -12.64 12.72 -31.61
N PHE A 169 -13.00 11.43 -31.72
CA PHE A 169 -13.51 10.64 -30.61
C PHE A 169 -12.43 9.89 -29.84
N LEU A 170 -11.19 9.90 -30.32
CA LEU A 170 -10.08 9.20 -29.68
C LEU A 170 -9.79 9.74 -28.26
N ASP A 171 -10.11 11.00 -27.97
CA ASP A 171 -10.02 11.55 -26.63
C ASP A 171 -10.94 10.80 -25.63
N LEU A 172 -12.18 10.56 -26.01
CA LEU A 172 -13.15 9.80 -25.23
C LEU A 172 -12.77 8.32 -25.13
N VAL A 173 -12.28 7.74 -26.24
CA VAL A 173 -11.82 6.34 -26.29
C VAL A 173 -10.66 6.11 -25.31
N ALA A 174 -9.71 7.01 -25.25
CA ALA A 174 -8.61 6.90 -24.29
C ALA A 174 -9.12 6.99 -22.83
N ILE A 175 -10.06 7.90 -22.55
CA ILE A 175 -10.59 8.06 -21.19
C ILE A 175 -11.35 6.81 -20.73
N GLY A 176 -12.28 6.28 -21.52
CA GLY A 176 -13.05 5.10 -21.16
C GLY A 176 -12.16 3.86 -21.03
N THR A 177 -11.27 3.61 -22.01
CA THR A 177 -10.36 2.47 -22.01
C THR A 177 -9.42 2.46 -20.77
N ILE A 178 -8.88 3.62 -20.38
CA ILE A 178 -8.05 3.72 -19.16
C ILE A 178 -8.89 3.53 -17.90
N ALA A 179 -10.11 4.08 -17.89
CA ALA A 179 -11.00 4.04 -16.73
C ALA A 179 -11.52 2.63 -16.42
N ASP A 180 -11.76 1.83 -17.44
CA ASP A 180 -12.28 0.47 -17.31
C ASP A 180 -11.22 -0.57 -16.94
N LEU A 181 -9.93 -0.20 -16.97
CA LEU A 181 -8.79 -1.05 -16.58
C LEU A 181 -8.65 -2.33 -17.43
N VAL A 182 -9.15 -2.34 -18.64
CA VAL A 182 -8.95 -3.42 -19.62
C VAL A 182 -7.48 -3.55 -20.01
N SER A 183 -7.10 -4.66 -20.67
CA SER A 183 -5.72 -4.91 -21.10
C SER A 183 -5.15 -3.75 -21.93
N MET A 184 -4.05 -3.15 -21.47
CA MET A 184 -3.33 -2.05 -22.15
C MET A 184 -2.32 -2.60 -23.17
N THR A 185 -2.77 -3.58 -23.94
CA THR A 185 -2.00 -4.23 -25.01
C THR A 185 -2.69 -4.06 -26.35
N GLY A 186 -2.09 -4.57 -27.41
CA GLY A 186 -2.70 -4.64 -28.75
C GLY A 186 -3.39 -3.33 -29.15
N GLU A 187 -4.64 -3.44 -29.58
CA GLU A 187 -5.42 -2.33 -30.12
C GLU A 187 -5.78 -1.27 -29.06
N ASN A 188 -6.07 -1.66 -27.82
CA ASN A 188 -6.32 -0.70 -26.74
C ASN A 188 -5.12 0.23 -26.52
N ARG A 189 -3.90 -0.32 -26.50
CA ARG A 189 -2.68 0.49 -26.37
C ARG A 189 -2.51 1.47 -27.51
N THR A 190 -2.86 1.08 -28.72
CA THR A 190 -2.84 1.96 -29.91
C THR A 190 -3.88 3.08 -29.78
N LEU A 191 -5.11 2.73 -29.48
CA LEU A 191 -6.22 3.68 -29.30
C LEU A 191 -5.92 4.70 -28.19
N VAL A 192 -5.42 4.22 -27.04
CA VAL A 192 -5.05 5.09 -25.92
C VAL A 192 -3.86 5.99 -26.26
N ALA A 193 -2.83 5.47 -26.96
CA ALA A 193 -1.69 6.29 -27.36
C ALA A 193 -2.09 7.42 -28.32
N LEU A 194 -2.96 7.14 -29.28
CA LEU A 194 -3.52 8.14 -30.20
C LEU A 194 -4.44 9.12 -29.45
N GLY A 195 -5.31 8.58 -28.59
CA GLY A 195 -6.26 9.38 -27.83
C GLY A 195 -5.61 10.32 -26.81
N LEU A 196 -4.49 9.93 -26.17
CA LEU A 196 -3.72 10.83 -25.30
C LEU A 196 -3.12 12.01 -26.09
N ASP A 197 -2.75 11.80 -27.36
CA ASP A 197 -2.31 12.91 -28.20
C ASP A 197 -3.51 13.80 -28.59
N THR A 198 -4.66 13.19 -28.91
CA THR A 198 -5.91 13.94 -29.20
C THR A 198 -6.35 14.77 -28.00
N ILE A 199 -6.27 14.23 -26.76
CA ILE A 199 -6.61 14.95 -25.52
C ILE A 199 -5.80 16.25 -25.39
N LYS A 200 -4.52 16.23 -25.74
CA LYS A 200 -3.63 17.43 -25.62
C LYS A 200 -4.06 18.60 -26.50
N GLU A 201 -4.79 18.32 -27.56
CA GLU A 201 -5.23 19.26 -28.57
C GLU A 201 -6.77 19.31 -28.74
N THR A 202 -7.53 18.60 -27.87
CA THR A 202 -8.98 18.52 -28.02
C THR A 202 -9.66 19.87 -27.91
N GLU A 203 -10.60 20.12 -28.81
CA GLU A 203 -11.50 21.27 -28.80
C GLU A 203 -12.81 21.01 -28.04
N ARG A 204 -12.97 19.83 -27.44
CA ARG A 204 -14.15 19.44 -26.65
C ARG A 204 -14.22 20.30 -25.38
N ILE A 205 -15.14 21.29 -25.39
CA ILE A 205 -15.29 22.32 -24.36
C ILE A 205 -15.54 21.69 -22.99
N GLY A 206 -16.38 20.66 -22.91
CA GLY A 206 -16.66 19.96 -21.64
C GLY A 206 -15.43 19.30 -21.04
N LEU A 207 -14.59 18.68 -21.88
CA LEU A 207 -13.34 18.07 -21.42
C LEU A 207 -12.32 19.11 -20.98
N GLN A 208 -12.17 20.21 -21.71
CA GLN A 208 -11.33 21.37 -21.31
C GLN A 208 -11.77 21.92 -19.95
N ALA A 209 -13.07 22.11 -19.74
CA ALA A 209 -13.63 22.57 -18.47
C ALA A 209 -13.31 21.59 -17.31
N LEU A 210 -13.42 20.27 -17.57
CA LEU A 210 -13.12 19.24 -16.58
C LEU A 210 -11.64 19.21 -16.19
N PHE A 211 -10.72 19.35 -17.16
CA PHE A 211 -9.28 19.47 -16.90
C PHE A 211 -8.97 20.72 -16.06
N ASN A 212 -9.55 21.86 -16.40
CA ASN A 212 -9.37 23.11 -15.64
C ASN A 212 -9.86 22.96 -14.18
N GLU A 213 -11.05 22.42 -13.95
CA GLU A 213 -11.59 22.18 -12.60
C GLU A 213 -10.79 21.12 -11.83
N SER A 214 -10.15 20.19 -12.51
CA SER A 214 -9.30 19.17 -11.87
C SER A 214 -7.92 19.72 -11.46
N GLY A 215 -7.50 20.86 -11.98
CA GLY A 215 -6.22 21.49 -11.71
C GLY A 215 -5.01 20.79 -12.36
N VAL A 216 -5.24 19.92 -13.36
CA VAL A 216 -4.17 19.22 -14.08
C VAL A 216 -4.00 19.78 -15.51
N SER A 217 -2.77 19.72 -16.01
CA SER A 217 -2.44 20.21 -17.35
C SER A 217 -2.92 19.21 -18.41
N MET A 218 -3.79 19.65 -19.28
CA MET A 218 -4.24 18.83 -20.43
C MET A 218 -3.08 18.55 -21.40
N LYS A 219 -2.15 19.50 -21.59
CA LYS A 219 -1.00 19.37 -22.50
C LYS A 219 0.03 18.32 -22.02
N GLU A 220 0.02 18.02 -20.73
CA GLU A 220 0.91 17.04 -20.11
C GLU A 220 0.18 15.75 -19.74
N ALA A 221 -1.06 15.59 -20.21
CA ALA A 221 -1.89 14.45 -19.87
C ALA A 221 -1.24 13.13 -20.36
N ASP A 222 -1.22 12.18 -19.45
CA ASP A 222 -0.80 10.81 -19.63
C ASP A 222 -1.86 9.84 -19.05
N GLU A 223 -1.62 8.54 -19.12
CA GLU A 223 -2.52 7.52 -18.56
C GLU A 223 -2.75 7.71 -17.06
N THR A 224 -1.75 8.19 -16.34
CA THR A 224 -1.87 8.46 -14.90
C THR A 224 -2.80 9.66 -14.64
N THR A 225 -2.67 10.72 -15.42
CA THR A 225 -3.54 11.89 -15.35
C THR A 225 -5.00 11.49 -15.58
N ILE A 226 -5.25 10.68 -16.59
CA ILE A 226 -6.61 10.19 -16.88
C ILE A 226 -7.11 9.29 -15.76
N GLY A 227 -6.35 8.26 -15.39
CA GLY A 227 -6.78 7.25 -14.40
C GLY A 227 -6.99 7.80 -12.98
N PHE A 228 -6.25 8.84 -12.57
CA PHE A 228 -6.31 9.36 -11.20
C PHE A 228 -6.98 10.74 -11.08
N SER A 229 -7.14 11.49 -12.17
CA SER A 229 -7.73 12.84 -12.11
C SER A 229 -9.04 12.95 -12.89
N ILE A 230 -9.12 12.48 -14.12
CA ILE A 230 -10.29 12.66 -14.99
C ILE A 230 -11.33 11.56 -14.78
N ALA A 231 -10.95 10.30 -14.96
CA ALA A 231 -11.86 9.16 -14.83
C ALA A 231 -12.53 9.07 -13.44
N PRO A 232 -11.86 9.35 -12.29
CA PRO A 232 -12.52 9.36 -11.00
C PRO A 232 -13.66 10.39 -10.86
N ARG A 233 -13.60 11.51 -11.58
CA ARG A 233 -14.65 12.53 -11.61
C ARG A 233 -15.87 12.06 -12.40
N LEU A 234 -15.65 11.43 -13.55
CA LEU A 234 -16.71 10.78 -14.33
C LEU A 234 -17.33 9.62 -13.55
N ASN A 235 -16.52 8.77 -12.95
CA ASN A 235 -17.00 7.66 -12.12
C ASN A 235 -17.77 8.11 -10.87
N ALA A 236 -17.43 9.26 -10.28
CA ALA A 236 -18.05 9.71 -9.05
C ALA A 236 -19.54 10.02 -9.21
N ILE A 237 -19.95 10.56 -10.35
CA ILE A 237 -21.35 10.96 -10.56
C ILE A 237 -22.29 9.75 -10.52
N GLY A 238 -21.91 8.62 -11.17
CA GLY A 238 -22.68 7.38 -11.13
C GLY A 238 -22.62 6.63 -9.78
N ARG A 239 -21.57 6.91 -8.97
CA ARG A 239 -21.45 6.37 -7.60
C ARG A 239 -22.27 7.14 -6.58
N MET A 240 -22.57 8.40 -6.83
CA MET A 240 -23.25 9.29 -5.87
C MET A 240 -24.67 9.64 -6.30
N GLY A 241 -25.04 9.42 -7.58
CA GLY A 241 -26.36 9.78 -8.08
C GLY A 241 -26.61 9.50 -9.54
N ASP A 242 -27.20 10.49 -10.24
CA ASP A 242 -27.55 10.42 -11.65
C ASP A 242 -26.34 10.71 -12.55
N PRO A 243 -25.92 9.79 -13.46
CA PRO A 243 -24.77 9.94 -14.32
C PRO A 243 -25.02 10.79 -15.58
N ASN A 244 -26.26 11.01 -16.00
CA ASN A 244 -26.61 11.64 -17.28
C ASN A 244 -25.95 13.03 -17.50
N PRO A 245 -25.77 13.90 -16.48
CA PRO A 245 -25.09 15.18 -16.65
C PRO A 245 -23.64 15.08 -17.17
N ALA A 246 -22.98 13.92 -17.04
CA ALA A 246 -21.63 13.74 -17.57
C ALA A 246 -21.62 13.61 -19.10
N VAL A 247 -22.62 12.94 -19.69
CA VAL A 247 -22.78 12.89 -21.15
C VAL A 247 -23.08 14.29 -21.70
N GLU A 248 -24.00 15.02 -21.05
CA GLU A 248 -24.33 16.40 -21.43
C GLU A 248 -23.09 17.30 -21.37
N MET A 249 -22.24 17.16 -20.34
CA MET A 249 -21.00 17.91 -20.25
C MET A 249 -20.07 17.61 -21.42
N LEU A 250 -19.87 16.32 -21.75
CA LEU A 250 -18.94 15.93 -22.81
C LEU A 250 -19.42 16.31 -24.21
N ALA A 251 -20.74 16.35 -24.43
CA ALA A 251 -21.32 16.62 -25.73
C ALA A 251 -21.73 18.09 -25.98
N THR A 252 -21.67 18.96 -24.94
CA THR A 252 -22.12 20.36 -25.10
C THR A 252 -21.13 21.22 -25.87
N PHE A 253 -21.69 22.19 -26.65
CA PHE A 253 -20.95 23.28 -27.30
C PHE A 253 -21.11 24.61 -26.56
N ASP A 254 -21.80 24.63 -25.41
CA ASP A 254 -22.01 25.82 -24.59
C ASP A 254 -20.97 25.87 -23.47
N GLU A 255 -20.11 26.90 -23.46
CA GLU A 255 -19.04 27.05 -22.48
C GLU A 255 -19.56 27.22 -21.03
N GLU A 256 -20.70 27.93 -20.85
CA GLU A 256 -21.29 28.14 -19.52
C GLU A 256 -21.90 26.84 -18.97
N ALA A 257 -22.56 26.08 -19.82
CA ALA A 257 -23.08 24.77 -19.48
C ALA A 257 -21.94 23.79 -19.16
N ALA A 258 -20.88 23.73 -19.98
CA ALA A 258 -19.71 22.90 -19.77
C ALA A 258 -19.04 23.19 -18.39
N LEU A 259 -18.82 24.45 -18.08
CA LEU A 259 -18.24 24.86 -16.81
C LEU A 259 -19.15 24.49 -15.62
N THR A 260 -20.45 24.66 -15.76
CA THR A 260 -21.43 24.31 -14.72
C THR A 260 -21.41 22.82 -14.43
N TYR A 261 -21.42 21.98 -15.46
CA TYR A 261 -21.32 20.53 -15.30
C TYR A 261 -19.97 20.10 -14.74
N ALA A 262 -18.85 20.64 -15.23
CA ALA A 262 -17.52 20.31 -14.74
C ALA A 262 -17.36 20.61 -13.24
N LYS A 263 -17.84 21.77 -12.78
CA LYS A 263 -17.88 22.11 -11.35
C LYS A 263 -18.73 21.13 -10.55
N LYS A 264 -19.91 20.75 -11.06
CA LYS A 264 -20.77 19.77 -10.43
C LYS A 264 -20.06 18.41 -10.27
N LEU A 265 -19.42 17.91 -11.33
CA LEU A 265 -18.66 16.64 -11.28
C LEU A 265 -17.50 16.72 -10.28
N ASN A 266 -16.76 17.83 -10.28
CA ASN A 266 -15.67 18.04 -9.31
C ASN A 266 -16.19 18.03 -7.87
N THR A 267 -17.28 18.74 -7.59
CA THR A 267 -17.91 18.76 -6.25
C THR A 267 -18.33 17.37 -5.80
N ILE A 268 -19.04 16.62 -6.66
CA ILE A 268 -19.45 15.24 -6.37
C ILE A 268 -18.24 14.33 -6.11
N ASN A 269 -17.15 14.50 -6.86
CA ASN A 269 -15.93 13.73 -6.62
C ASN A 269 -15.29 14.05 -5.27
N GLU A 270 -15.27 15.31 -4.84
CA GLU A 270 -14.77 15.69 -3.50
C GLU A 270 -15.68 15.14 -2.39
N GLU A 271 -17.01 15.16 -2.57
CA GLU A 271 -17.97 14.53 -1.66
C GLU A 271 -17.73 13.02 -1.57
N ARG A 272 -17.55 12.34 -2.71
CA ARG A 272 -17.22 10.92 -2.75
C ARG A 272 -15.92 10.63 -1.97
N LYS A 273 -14.86 11.44 -2.15
CA LYS A 273 -13.60 11.29 -1.40
C LYS A 273 -13.81 11.42 0.09
N ALA A 274 -14.56 12.43 0.52
CA ALA A 274 -14.87 12.66 1.94
C ALA A 274 -15.66 11.48 2.56
N VAL A 275 -16.67 10.97 1.83
CA VAL A 275 -17.45 9.80 2.27
C VAL A 275 -16.57 8.55 2.36
N VAL A 276 -15.71 8.29 1.36
CA VAL A 276 -14.76 7.17 1.39
C VAL A 276 -13.82 7.26 2.56
N GLU A 277 -13.25 8.44 2.83
CA GLU A 277 -12.31 8.63 3.94
C GLU A 277 -13.00 8.40 5.29
N LYS A 278 -14.18 8.98 5.49
CA LYS A 278 -14.98 8.79 6.71
C LYS A 278 -15.27 7.31 6.96
N ILE A 279 -15.81 6.60 5.96
CA ILE A 279 -16.13 5.17 6.11
C ILE A 279 -14.87 4.34 6.34
N THR A 280 -13.75 4.68 5.69
CA THR A 280 -12.48 3.96 5.88
C THR A 280 -11.99 4.09 7.33
N GLN A 281 -12.06 5.29 7.92
CA GLN A 281 -11.65 5.51 9.31
C GLN A 281 -12.59 4.74 10.30
N GLU A 282 -13.90 4.85 10.13
CA GLU A 282 -14.86 4.10 10.94
C GLU A 282 -14.64 2.59 10.84
N ALA A 283 -14.37 2.09 9.64
CA ALA A 283 -14.13 0.67 9.38
C ALA A 283 -12.81 0.17 9.99
N LEU A 284 -11.74 0.98 9.97
CA LEU A 284 -10.45 0.63 10.61
C LEU A 284 -10.61 0.43 12.12
N GLU A 285 -11.47 1.22 12.79
CA GLU A 285 -11.74 1.07 14.23
C GLU A 285 -12.53 -0.22 14.55
N MET A 286 -13.21 -0.81 13.55
CA MET A 286 -13.98 -2.04 13.71
C MET A 286 -13.18 -3.31 13.43
N ILE A 287 -11.95 -3.20 12.95
CA ILE A 287 -11.13 -4.35 12.57
C ILE A 287 -10.79 -5.21 13.79
N ASP A 288 -11.13 -6.49 13.71
CA ASP A 288 -10.66 -7.52 14.62
C ASP A 288 -9.51 -8.28 13.96
N GLU A 289 -8.29 -8.06 14.45
CA GLU A 289 -7.05 -8.66 13.92
C GLU A 289 -7.03 -10.19 14.03
N THR A 290 -7.88 -10.80 14.87
CA THR A 290 -7.98 -12.25 14.99
C THR A 290 -8.64 -12.91 13.78
N ASN A 291 -9.42 -12.14 12.99
CA ASN A 291 -10.04 -12.62 11.77
C ASN A 291 -9.04 -12.67 10.62
N GLN A 292 -9.11 -13.73 9.84
CA GLN A 292 -8.30 -13.89 8.63
C GLN A 292 -8.84 -13.08 7.44
N ILE A 293 -10.15 -12.82 7.44
CA ILE A 293 -10.86 -12.00 6.45
C ILE A 293 -11.66 -10.97 7.22
N HIS A 294 -11.61 -9.72 6.81
CA HIS A 294 -12.39 -8.66 7.43
C HIS A 294 -13.80 -8.60 6.83
N LEU A 295 -14.81 -8.76 7.67
CA LEU A 295 -16.22 -8.54 7.34
C LEU A 295 -16.73 -7.37 8.19
N LEU A 296 -16.96 -6.24 7.54
CA LEU A 296 -17.31 -4.98 8.20
C LEU A 296 -18.68 -4.53 7.71
N ALA A 297 -19.61 -4.31 8.61
CA ALA A 297 -20.97 -3.90 8.28
C ALA A 297 -21.47 -2.81 9.23
N HIS A 298 -22.06 -1.75 8.67
CA HIS A 298 -22.59 -0.66 9.46
C HIS A 298 -23.81 -0.02 8.77
N PRO A 299 -24.88 0.31 9.49
CA PRO A 299 -26.01 1.04 8.92
C PRO A 299 -25.59 2.46 8.52
N GLY A 300 -26.07 2.93 7.36
CA GLY A 300 -25.82 4.29 6.88
C GLY A 300 -24.53 4.49 6.09
N TRP A 301 -23.72 3.48 5.86
CA TRP A 301 -22.62 3.59 4.88
C TRP A 301 -23.18 3.65 3.46
N HIS A 302 -22.60 4.56 2.66
CA HIS A 302 -23.07 4.79 1.30
C HIS A 302 -22.67 3.65 0.36
N GLU A 303 -23.67 2.90 -0.20
CA GLU A 303 -23.41 1.68 -0.97
C GLU A 303 -22.54 1.90 -2.23
N GLY A 304 -22.59 3.09 -2.84
CA GLY A 304 -21.84 3.41 -4.07
C GLY A 304 -20.31 3.44 -3.90
N VAL A 305 -19.81 3.49 -2.66
CA VAL A 305 -18.37 3.60 -2.38
C VAL A 305 -17.77 2.40 -1.64
N LEU A 306 -18.59 1.42 -1.23
CA LEU A 306 -18.12 0.30 -0.39
C LEU A 306 -17.00 -0.52 -1.04
N GLY A 307 -17.04 -0.71 -2.36
CA GLY A 307 -15.97 -1.38 -3.09
C GLY A 307 -14.63 -0.62 -3.08
N ILE A 308 -14.67 0.73 -3.02
CA ILE A 308 -13.47 1.55 -2.88
C ILE A 308 -12.91 1.41 -1.47
N VAL A 309 -13.78 1.44 -0.46
CA VAL A 309 -13.39 1.26 0.94
C VAL A 309 -12.80 -0.13 1.16
N ALA A 310 -13.44 -1.19 0.63
CA ALA A 310 -12.93 -2.56 0.71
C ALA A 310 -11.51 -2.68 0.13
N GLY A 311 -11.26 -2.06 -1.04
CA GLY A 311 -9.93 -2.03 -1.64
C GLY A 311 -8.90 -1.28 -0.80
N LYS A 312 -9.26 -0.12 -0.23
CA LYS A 312 -8.38 0.64 0.67
C LYS A 312 -8.00 -0.16 1.92
N LEU A 313 -8.98 -0.80 2.55
CA LEU A 313 -8.76 -1.62 3.74
C LEU A 313 -7.92 -2.86 3.43
N MET A 314 -8.21 -3.55 2.35
CA MET A 314 -7.42 -4.69 1.88
C MET A 314 -5.94 -4.30 1.67
N ASN A 315 -5.69 -3.17 0.98
CA ASN A 315 -4.33 -2.67 0.76
C ASN A 315 -3.64 -2.25 2.07
N ALA A 316 -4.38 -1.70 3.04
CA ALA A 316 -3.82 -1.29 4.32
C ALA A 316 -3.51 -2.46 5.26
N THR A 317 -4.29 -3.54 5.19
CA THR A 317 -4.19 -4.68 6.12
C THR A 317 -3.52 -5.92 5.50
N GLY A 318 -3.42 -5.98 4.18
CA GLY A 318 -2.98 -7.18 3.46
C GLY A 318 -3.99 -8.34 3.49
N LYS A 319 -5.20 -8.13 4.03
CA LYS A 319 -6.22 -9.18 4.19
C LYS A 319 -7.43 -8.95 3.28
N PRO A 320 -8.05 -10.00 2.75
CA PRO A 320 -9.32 -9.88 2.03
C PRO A 320 -10.36 -9.18 2.90
N THR A 321 -11.14 -8.28 2.30
CA THR A 321 -12.07 -7.41 3.04
C THR A 321 -13.40 -7.30 2.32
N ILE A 322 -14.49 -7.50 3.07
CA ILE A 322 -15.88 -7.31 2.64
C ILE A 322 -16.47 -6.16 3.46
N VAL A 323 -17.05 -5.18 2.78
CA VAL A 323 -17.67 -4.00 3.40
C VAL A 323 -19.12 -3.91 2.97
N LEU A 324 -20.03 -3.82 3.95
CA LEU A 324 -21.48 -3.86 3.75
C LEU A 324 -22.17 -2.67 4.41
N THR A 325 -23.24 -2.21 3.81
CA THR A 325 -24.22 -1.33 4.48
C THR A 325 -25.45 -2.14 4.89
N ILE A 326 -25.96 -1.89 6.08
CA ILE A 326 -27.19 -2.52 6.58
C ILE A 326 -28.35 -1.55 6.32
N LYS A 327 -29.36 -2.03 5.57
CA LYS A 327 -30.57 -1.27 5.24
C LYS A 327 -31.64 -1.45 6.34
N GLU A 328 -32.64 -0.56 6.35
CA GLU A 328 -33.75 -0.60 7.31
C GLU A 328 -34.60 -1.87 7.23
N ASP A 329 -34.64 -2.51 6.04
CA ASP A 329 -35.33 -3.77 5.82
C ASP A 329 -34.59 -5.02 6.34
N GLY A 330 -33.45 -4.82 7.01
CA GLY A 330 -32.60 -5.91 7.51
C GLY A 330 -31.69 -6.53 6.44
N THR A 331 -31.60 -5.94 5.26
CA THR A 331 -30.71 -6.40 4.18
C THR A 331 -29.33 -5.79 4.35
N ALA A 332 -28.28 -6.60 4.28
CA ALA A 332 -26.88 -6.16 4.18
C ALA A 332 -26.45 -6.26 2.70
N LYS A 333 -25.94 -5.16 2.13
CA LYS A 333 -25.48 -5.06 0.75
C LYS A 333 -24.12 -4.40 0.66
N GLY A 334 -23.22 -4.90 -0.20
CA GLY A 334 -21.93 -4.27 -0.42
C GLY A 334 -20.99 -5.02 -1.34
N SER A 335 -19.70 -4.83 -1.10
CA SER A 335 -18.65 -5.34 -1.99
C SER A 335 -17.49 -5.93 -1.19
N GLY A 336 -16.84 -6.95 -1.77
CA GLY A 336 -15.59 -7.51 -1.28
C GLY A 336 -14.44 -7.26 -2.25
N ARG A 337 -13.23 -7.25 -1.67
CA ARG A 337 -11.96 -7.24 -2.40
C ARG A 337 -11.03 -8.28 -1.79
N SER A 338 -10.24 -8.94 -2.63
CA SER A 338 -9.36 -10.03 -2.21
C SER A 338 -7.94 -9.85 -2.72
N VAL A 339 -7.03 -10.49 -2.00
CA VAL A 339 -5.63 -10.68 -2.40
C VAL A 339 -5.52 -11.87 -3.35
N GLU A 340 -4.41 -11.96 -4.09
CA GLU A 340 -4.16 -13.02 -5.08
C GLU A 340 -4.28 -14.44 -4.50
N ALA A 341 -3.91 -14.62 -3.23
CA ALA A 341 -3.91 -15.92 -2.56
C ALA A 341 -5.32 -16.50 -2.32
N LEU A 342 -6.41 -15.70 -2.40
CA LEU A 342 -7.77 -16.15 -2.12
C LEU A 342 -8.73 -15.80 -3.26
N ASN A 343 -9.30 -16.81 -3.91
CA ASN A 343 -10.43 -16.64 -4.83
C ASN A 343 -11.70 -16.35 -4.02
N LEU A 344 -12.06 -15.06 -3.94
CA LEU A 344 -13.19 -14.60 -3.14
C LEU A 344 -14.53 -15.11 -3.68
N TYR A 345 -14.65 -15.23 -5.01
CA TYR A 345 -15.86 -15.76 -5.64
C TYR A 345 -16.10 -17.23 -5.26
N GLU A 346 -15.10 -18.11 -5.44
CA GLU A 346 -15.21 -19.53 -5.10
C GLU A 346 -15.51 -19.74 -3.62
N MET A 347 -14.84 -18.98 -2.73
CA MET A 347 -15.10 -19.06 -1.32
C MET A 347 -16.56 -18.72 -0.97
N LEU A 348 -17.10 -17.63 -1.53
CA LEU A 348 -18.48 -17.23 -1.26
C LEU A 348 -19.50 -18.15 -1.97
N ASP A 349 -19.16 -18.72 -3.12
CA ASP A 349 -20.00 -19.71 -3.79
C ASP A 349 -20.20 -20.96 -2.94
N ALA A 350 -19.18 -21.40 -2.21
CA ALA A 350 -19.30 -22.48 -1.24
C ALA A 350 -20.27 -22.17 -0.06
N MET A 351 -20.67 -20.91 0.09
CA MET A 351 -21.58 -20.39 1.13
C MET A 351 -22.82 -19.73 0.53
N ARG A 352 -23.20 -20.09 -0.69
CA ARG A 352 -24.28 -19.48 -1.48
C ARG A 352 -25.61 -19.41 -0.74
N ASP A 353 -25.88 -20.33 0.16
CA ASP A 353 -27.08 -20.38 1.01
C ASP A 353 -27.27 -19.17 1.93
N LEU A 354 -26.21 -18.40 2.19
CA LEU A 354 -26.28 -17.20 3.02
C LEU A 354 -26.71 -15.95 2.26
N PHE A 355 -26.67 -15.96 0.91
CA PHE A 355 -26.86 -14.79 0.08
C PHE A 355 -28.22 -14.83 -0.64
N THR A 356 -28.84 -13.65 -0.78
CA THR A 356 -29.99 -13.45 -1.70
C THR A 356 -29.51 -13.13 -3.10
N PHE A 357 -28.36 -12.49 -3.22
CA PHE A 357 -27.66 -12.22 -4.48
C PHE A 357 -26.18 -12.16 -4.23
N PHE A 358 -25.39 -12.75 -5.13
CA PHE A 358 -23.97 -12.51 -5.17
C PHE A 358 -23.42 -12.76 -6.58
N GLY A 359 -22.39 -11.99 -6.96
CA GLY A 359 -21.71 -12.13 -8.23
C GLY A 359 -20.37 -11.42 -8.22
N GLY A 360 -19.51 -11.75 -9.16
CA GLY A 360 -18.18 -11.17 -9.27
C GLY A 360 -17.14 -12.16 -9.79
N HIS A 361 -15.89 -11.89 -9.50
CA HIS A 361 -14.72 -12.65 -9.95
C HIS A 361 -13.76 -12.91 -8.79
N HIS A 362 -12.62 -13.54 -9.08
CA HIS A 362 -11.57 -13.89 -8.11
C HIS A 362 -11.29 -12.78 -7.07
N ALA A 363 -11.02 -11.55 -7.53
CA ALA A 363 -10.54 -10.46 -6.68
C ALA A 363 -11.63 -9.49 -6.19
N ALA A 364 -12.84 -9.54 -6.77
CA ALA A 364 -13.90 -8.56 -6.50
C ALA A 364 -15.29 -9.19 -6.59
N VAL A 365 -16.11 -8.95 -5.57
CA VAL A 365 -17.50 -9.45 -5.51
C VAL A 365 -18.45 -8.36 -5.06
N GLY A 366 -19.68 -8.44 -5.57
CA GLY A 366 -20.86 -7.73 -5.05
C GLY A 366 -21.81 -8.72 -4.41
N LEU A 367 -22.38 -8.38 -3.25
CA LEU A 367 -23.27 -9.32 -2.54
C LEU A 367 -24.38 -8.61 -1.80
N THR A 368 -25.47 -9.37 -1.60
CA THR A 368 -26.64 -8.97 -0.80
C THR A 368 -27.09 -10.16 0.03
N MET A 369 -27.35 -9.96 1.32
CA MET A 369 -27.74 -11.00 2.26
C MET A 369 -28.59 -10.46 3.41
N PRO A 370 -29.33 -11.30 4.15
CA PRO A 370 -29.92 -10.92 5.42
C PRO A 370 -28.83 -10.55 6.45
N SER A 371 -29.00 -9.45 7.18
CA SER A 371 -28.00 -9.01 8.19
C SER A 371 -27.80 -10.03 9.32
N ASP A 372 -28.79 -10.85 9.61
CA ASP A 372 -28.72 -11.91 10.62
C ASP A 372 -27.68 -12.99 10.28
N ASN A 373 -27.31 -13.12 9.00
CA ASN A 373 -26.31 -14.08 8.55
C ASN A 373 -24.85 -13.61 8.68
N LEU A 374 -24.60 -12.35 9.09
CA LEU A 374 -23.23 -11.77 9.14
C LEU A 374 -22.28 -12.58 10.04
N GLN A 375 -22.74 -12.99 11.23
CA GLN A 375 -21.90 -13.75 12.15
C GLN A 375 -21.55 -15.15 11.59
N GLU A 376 -22.53 -15.80 10.97
CA GLU A 376 -22.31 -17.13 10.37
C GLU A 376 -21.38 -17.02 9.15
N LEU A 377 -21.50 -15.96 8.35
CA LEU A 377 -20.60 -15.69 7.23
C LEU A 377 -19.15 -15.53 7.73
N GLN A 378 -18.91 -14.67 8.74
CA GLN A 378 -17.57 -14.46 9.30
C GLN A 378 -16.96 -15.78 9.78
N LYS A 379 -17.72 -16.59 10.50
CA LYS A 379 -17.28 -17.88 11.00
C LYS A 379 -16.90 -18.84 9.87
N ARG A 380 -17.78 -18.98 8.86
CA ARG A 380 -17.53 -19.88 7.71
C ARG A 380 -16.33 -19.44 6.87
N MET A 381 -16.12 -18.13 6.68
CA MET A 381 -14.97 -17.60 5.97
C MET A 381 -13.65 -17.96 6.68
N ASN A 382 -13.56 -17.73 8.00
CA ASN A 382 -12.37 -18.10 8.77
C ASN A 382 -12.12 -19.64 8.75
N GLN A 383 -13.19 -20.42 8.81
CA GLN A 383 -13.11 -21.89 8.70
C GLN A 383 -12.60 -22.32 7.33
N TYR A 384 -13.13 -21.74 6.24
CA TYR A 384 -12.72 -22.04 4.87
C TYR A 384 -11.23 -21.80 4.66
N VAL A 385 -10.70 -20.63 5.08
CA VAL A 385 -9.27 -20.32 4.98
C VAL A 385 -8.42 -21.35 5.73
N SER A 386 -8.85 -21.73 6.93
CA SER A 386 -8.14 -22.71 7.77
C SER A 386 -8.17 -24.12 7.17
N GLU A 387 -9.32 -24.59 6.66
CA GLU A 387 -9.48 -25.91 6.06
C GLU A 387 -8.73 -26.04 4.73
N GLN A 388 -8.77 -24.99 3.90
CA GLN A 388 -8.05 -24.96 2.64
C GLN A 388 -6.56 -24.63 2.81
N LYS A 389 -6.11 -24.35 4.06
CA LYS A 389 -4.71 -23.99 4.39
C LYS A 389 -4.19 -22.83 3.54
N ILE A 390 -5.04 -21.82 3.30
CA ILE A 390 -4.66 -20.64 2.52
C ILE A 390 -3.74 -19.78 3.38
N ASP A 391 -2.56 -19.50 2.87
CA ASP A 391 -1.58 -18.64 3.54
C ASP A 391 -1.78 -17.17 3.09
N LEU A 392 -2.48 -16.41 3.92
CA LEU A 392 -2.72 -14.98 3.70
C LEU A 392 -1.58 -14.08 4.21
N THR A 393 -0.52 -14.67 4.79
CA THR A 393 0.63 -13.90 5.29
C THR A 393 1.66 -13.60 4.19
N LYS A 394 1.61 -14.34 3.10
CA LYS A 394 2.46 -14.09 1.94
C LYS A 394 2.00 -12.82 1.24
N GLY A 395 2.91 -11.84 1.12
CA GLY A 395 2.72 -10.68 0.27
C GLY A 395 2.53 -11.06 -1.20
N ALA A 396 1.98 -10.15 -1.99
CA ALA A 396 1.91 -10.32 -3.44
C ALA A 396 3.32 -10.40 -4.04
N ALA A 397 3.50 -11.29 -5.02
CA ALA A 397 4.76 -11.36 -5.76
C ALA A 397 4.96 -10.07 -6.58
N LEU A 398 6.10 -9.43 -6.42
CA LEU A 398 6.49 -8.26 -7.22
C LEU A 398 7.41 -8.71 -8.35
N PRO A 399 6.97 -8.68 -9.62
CA PRO A 399 7.82 -9.02 -10.74
C PRO A 399 8.95 -8.00 -10.89
N ILE A 400 10.16 -8.48 -11.18
CA ILE A 400 11.33 -7.67 -11.43
C ILE A 400 11.71 -7.84 -12.89
N ASP A 401 11.74 -6.74 -13.64
CA ASP A 401 12.02 -6.76 -15.06
C ASP A 401 13.53 -6.82 -15.33
N GLU A 402 14.34 -6.09 -14.55
CA GLU A 402 15.80 -6.06 -14.71
C GLU A 402 16.50 -5.66 -13.40
N VAL A 403 17.75 -6.08 -13.26
CA VAL A 403 18.64 -5.68 -12.17
C VAL A 403 19.57 -4.58 -12.69
N LEU A 404 19.53 -3.43 -12.04
CA LEU A 404 20.33 -2.26 -12.42
C LEU A 404 21.27 -1.82 -11.30
N THR A 405 22.26 -1.02 -11.67
CA THR A 405 23.09 -0.25 -10.74
C THR A 405 22.76 1.25 -10.87
N PRO A 406 23.03 2.08 -9.86
CA PRO A 406 22.79 3.52 -9.95
C PRO A 406 23.38 4.21 -11.17
N LYS A 407 24.52 3.74 -11.67
CA LYS A 407 25.18 4.27 -12.89
C LYS A 407 24.43 3.98 -14.19
N ASP A 408 23.63 2.91 -14.22
CA ASP A 408 22.85 2.53 -15.40
C ASP A 408 21.61 3.42 -15.58
N VAL A 409 21.20 4.14 -14.53
CA VAL A 409 19.99 4.94 -14.51
C VAL A 409 20.27 6.33 -15.07
N THR A 410 20.10 6.47 -16.37
CA THR A 410 20.31 7.72 -17.10
C THR A 410 19.00 8.33 -17.61
N ILE A 411 19.01 9.60 -18.00
CA ILE A 411 17.85 10.25 -18.64
C ILE A 411 17.52 9.58 -19.97
N GLU A 412 18.54 9.11 -20.70
CA GLU A 412 18.39 8.39 -21.96
C GLU A 412 17.59 7.11 -21.75
N LEU A 413 17.95 6.26 -20.76
CA LEU A 413 17.20 5.06 -20.40
C LEU A 413 15.74 5.39 -20.07
N LEU A 414 15.50 6.44 -19.28
CA LEU A 414 14.13 6.82 -18.93
C LEU A 414 13.32 7.29 -20.15
N ASN A 415 13.97 7.94 -21.12
CA ASN A 415 13.30 8.31 -22.37
C ASN A 415 13.00 7.09 -23.25
N GLU A 416 13.85 6.08 -23.25
CA GLU A 416 13.58 4.81 -23.93
C GLU A 416 12.42 4.05 -23.28
N LEU A 417 12.36 4.02 -21.94
CA LEU A 417 11.24 3.40 -21.20
C LEU A 417 9.90 4.06 -21.53
N LYS A 418 9.85 5.35 -21.82
CA LYS A 418 8.62 6.03 -22.26
C LYS A 418 8.03 5.47 -23.56
N LEU A 419 8.81 4.76 -24.37
CA LEU A 419 8.30 4.11 -25.59
C LEU A 419 7.37 2.91 -25.25
N PHE A 420 7.42 2.40 -24.03
CA PHE A 420 6.51 1.35 -23.56
C PHE A 420 5.15 1.90 -23.12
N ALA A 421 5.03 3.21 -22.85
CA ALA A 421 3.75 3.85 -22.53
C ALA A 421 2.76 3.79 -23.72
N PRO A 422 1.45 3.92 -23.51
CA PRO A 422 0.77 4.03 -22.21
C PRO A 422 0.82 2.74 -21.40
N TYR A 423 0.97 2.89 -20.09
CA TYR A 423 0.99 1.78 -19.14
C TYR A 423 -0.42 1.49 -18.58
N GLY A 424 -0.64 0.26 -18.12
CA GLY A 424 -1.91 -0.18 -17.56
C GLY A 424 -1.92 -1.68 -17.28
N THR A 425 -3.09 -2.28 -17.26
CA THR A 425 -3.26 -3.73 -17.10
C THR A 425 -2.50 -4.46 -18.22
N ASP A 426 -1.78 -5.53 -17.93
CA ASP A 426 -0.93 -6.33 -18.83
C ASP A 426 0.22 -5.58 -19.52
N ASN A 427 0.38 -4.30 -19.23
CA ASN A 427 1.53 -3.48 -19.65
C ASN A 427 1.96 -2.60 -18.47
N ALA A 428 2.44 -3.23 -17.41
CA ALA A 428 2.81 -2.55 -16.18
C ALA A 428 4.07 -1.68 -16.35
N VAL A 429 4.19 -0.63 -15.52
CA VAL A 429 5.44 0.13 -15.40
C VAL A 429 6.53 -0.81 -14.89
N PRO A 430 7.69 -0.91 -15.57
CA PRO A 430 8.75 -1.82 -15.19
C PRO A 430 9.30 -1.58 -13.78
N HIS A 431 9.60 -2.68 -13.07
CA HIS A 431 10.25 -2.66 -11.77
C HIS A 431 11.72 -3.06 -11.90
N PHE A 432 12.58 -2.26 -11.29
CA PHE A 432 14.02 -2.45 -11.30
C PHE A 432 14.53 -2.76 -9.89
N LEU A 433 15.40 -3.77 -9.80
CA LEU A 433 16.04 -4.19 -8.56
C LEU A 433 17.47 -3.65 -8.48
N PHE A 434 17.81 -3.05 -7.34
CA PHE A 434 19.16 -2.63 -6.98
C PHE A 434 19.61 -3.50 -5.82
N ARG A 435 20.65 -4.33 -6.02
CA ARG A 435 21.11 -5.32 -5.05
C ARG A 435 22.23 -4.79 -4.18
N GLN A 436 22.17 -5.14 -2.88
CA GLN A 436 23.22 -4.89 -1.90
C GLN A 436 23.75 -3.45 -1.91
N ILE A 437 22.85 -2.49 -2.13
CA ILE A 437 23.16 -1.07 -2.23
C ILE A 437 23.12 -0.39 -0.86
N LEU A 438 23.99 0.58 -0.63
CA LEU A 438 23.93 1.41 0.58
C LEU A 438 22.99 2.59 0.37
N ALA A 439 22.09 2.78 1.32
CA ALA A 439 21.22 3.95 1.39
C ALA A 439 21.89 5.04 2.24
N GLU A 440 22.13 6.20 1.64
CA GLU A 440 22.70 7.38 2.30
C GLU A 440 21.66 8.50 2.37
N ASN A 441 21.92 9.50 3.22
CA ASN A 441 21.06 10.68 3.37
C ASN A 441 19.58 10.36 3.64
N VAL A 442 19.33 9.23 4.31
CA VAL A 442 17.96 8.79 4.63
C VAL A 442 17.29 9.83 5.53
N LYS A 443 16.15 10.36 5.12
CA LYS A 443 15.41 11.41 5.83
C LYS A 443 13.92 11.18 5.72
N ARG A 444 13.21 11.36 6.82
CA ARG A 444 11.74 11.43 6.80
C ARG A 444 11.27 12.72 6.17
N ILE A 445 10.28 12.62 5.30
CA ILE A 445 9.66 13.74 4.59
C ILE A 445 8.12 13.66 4.68
N GLY A 446 7.45 14.76 4.29
CA GLY A 446 6.01 14.89 4.42
C GLY A 446 5.59 15.50 5.77
N THR A 447 4.38 16.06 5.83
CA THR A 447 3.85 16.77 7.01
C THR A 447 3.80 15.88 8.25
N SER A 448 3.45 14.60 8.07
CA SER A 448 3.39 13.56 9.11
C SER A 448 4.65 12.67 9.18
N GLN A 449 5.71 13.02 8.43
CA GLN A 449 6.96 12.26 8.38
C GLN A 449 6.79 10.78 7.95
N GLN A 450 5.77 10.52 7.15
CA GLN A 450 5.36 9.17 6.75
C GLN A 450 6.10 8.62 5.53
N HIS A 451 6.98 9.40 4.89
CA HIS A 451 7.72 9.01 3.70
C HIS A 451 9.22 9.13 3.94
N LEU A 452 10.03 8.47 3.12
CA LEU A 452 11.48 8.61 3.15
C LEU A 452 12.00 9.20 1.85
N LYS A 453 13.01 10.04 1.96
CA LYS A 453 13.91 10.44 0.87
C LYS A 453 15.29 9.91 1.20
N LEU A 454 15.95 9.27 0.22
CA LEU A 454 17.27 8.68 0.37
C LEU A 454 18.06 8.79 -0.93
N THR A 455 19.34 8.47 -0.87
CA THR A 455 20.24 8.39 -2.01
C THR A 455 20.85 7.00 -2.04
N LEU A 456 20.68 6.28 -3.14
CA LEU A 456 21.37 5.01 -3.35
C LEU A 456 22.77 5.29 -3.88
N MET A 457 23.78 4.76 -3.20
CA MET A 457 25.18 5.00 -3.53
C MET A 457 25.88 3.75 -4.02
N GLU A 458 26.45 3.83 -5.21
CA GLU A 458 27.41 2.86 -5.73
C GLU A 458 28.61 3.62 -6.27
N GLU A 459 29.79 3.39 -5.71
CA GLU A 459 31.02 4.15 -6.04
C GLU A 459 30.81 5.67 -5.97
N ALA A 460 30.85 6.37 -7.10
CA ALA A 460 30.64 7.83 -7.21
C ALA A 460 29.30 8.17 -7.90
N SER A 461 28.39 7.20 -8.10
CA SER A 461 27.15 7.38 -8.84
C SER A 461 25.94 7.42 -7.90
N PRO A 462 25.43 8.61 -7.51
CA PRO A 462 24.25 8.72 -6.67
C PRO A 462 22.96 8.62 -7.50
N LEU A 463 21.98 7.87 -6.98
CA LEU A 463 20.61 7.83 -7.48
C LEU A 463 19.65 8.29 -6.37
N ASP A 464 18.96 9.40 -6.58
CA ASP A 464 17.94 9.86 -5.64
C ASP A 464 16.75 8.88 -5.63
N ALA A 465 16.22 8.59 -4.43
CA ALA A 465 15.07 7.71 -4.25
C ALA A 465 14.06 8.31 -3.26
N VAL A 466 12.79 7.97 -3.48
CA VAL A 466 11.67 8.32 -2.58
C VAL A 466 10.86 7.06 -2.28
N ALA A 467 10.62 6.80 -0.99
CA ALA A 467 9.83 5.69 -0.50
C ALA A 467 8.58 6.23 0.22
N PHE A 468 7.44 6.19 -0.46
CA PHE A 468 6.18 6.67 0.07
C PHE A 468 5.58 5.65 1.04
N GLY A 469 5.23 6.08 2.26
CA GLY A 469 4.65 5.22 3.28
C GLY A 469 5.68 4.49 4.17
N PHE A 470 6.98 4.59 3.89
CA PHE A 470 8.04 3.87 4.58
C PHE A 470 8.69 4.66 5.74
N GLY A 471 8.07 5.76 6.20
CA GLY A 471 8.67 6.65 7.21
C GLY A 471 9.13 5.94 8.48
N ASP A 472 8.39 4.96 8.96
CA ASP A 472 8.71 4.22 10.18
C ASP A 472 9.86 3.23 10.01
N GLN A 473 10.25 2.91 8.78
CA GLN A 473 11.31 1.96 8.44
C GLN A 473 12.68 2.64 8.19
N GLU A 474 12.81 3.94 8.51
CA GLU A 474 14.06 4.71 8.38
C GLU A 474 15.27 3.96 8.97
N ALA A 475 15.10 3.39 10.16
CA ALA A 475 16.17 2.72 10.88
C ALA A 475 16.68 1.44 10.18
N GLU A 476 15.83 0.77 9.43
CA GLU A 476 16.19 -0.47 8.72
C GLU A 476 17.15 -0.22 7.55
N LEU A 477 17.00 0.94 6.88
CA LEU A 477 17.84 1.35 5.76
C LEU A 477 19.21 1.88 6.18
N LEU A 478 19.38 2.26 7.46
CA LEU A 478 20.62 2.84 7.93
C LEU A 478 21.71 1.77 8.18
N ASN A 479 22.89 1.99 7.60
CA ASN A 479 24.10 1.18 7.85
C ASN A 479 24.02 -0.30 7.40
N ASN A 480 23.03 -0.67 6.61
CA ASN A 480 22.90 -2.02 6.06
C ASN A 480 22.86 -1.94 4.52
N PRO A 481 23.53 -2.87 3.81
CA PRO A 481 23.23 -3.09 2.40
C PRO A 481 21.79 -3.58 2.27
N VAL A 482 21.07 -3.05 1.28
CA VAL A 482 19.67 -3.38 1.03
C VAL A 482 19.49 -3.83 -0.41
N ASP A 483 18.59 -4.77 -0.63
CA ASP A 483 18.01 -5.03 -1.93
C ASP A 483 16.76 -4.16 -2.02
N ILE A 484 16.71 -3.23 -2.95
CA ILE A 484 15.63 -2.26 -3.10
C ILE A 484 15.05 -2.32 -4.50
N VAL A 485 13.74 -2.37 -4.59
CA VAL A 485 12.99 -2.47 -5.83
C VAL A 485 12.08 -1.25 -5.99
N GLY A 486 11.95 -0.78 -7.23
CA GLY A 486 11.06 0.34 -7.53
C GLY A 486 10.96 0.66 -9.00
N LYS A 487 10.22 1.73 -9.28
CA LYS A 487 9.98 2.26 -10.63
C LYS A 487 10.87 3.46 -10.86
N LEU A 488 11.37 3.61 -12.07
CA LEU A 488 12.18 4.77 -12.45
C LEU A 488 11.29 5.92 -12.91
N ALA A 489 11.61 7.12 -12.47
CA ALA A 489 10.92 8.35 -12.85
C ALA A 489 11.92 9.49 -13.11
N ILE A 490 11.45 10.51 -13.83
CA ILE A 490 12.19 11.77 -13.99
C ILE A 490 11.64 12.77 -12.97
N ASN A 491 12.50 13.21 -12.06
CA ASN A 491 12.19 14.33 -11.18
C ASN A 491 12.63 15.63 -11.85
N GLU A 492 11.67 16.54 -12.09
CA GLU A 492 11.93 17.86 -12.64
C GLU A 492 11.74 18.94 -11.59
N TRP A 493 12.81 19.69 -11.29
CA TRP A 493 12.79 20.79 -10.34
C TRP A 493 13.60 21.98 -10.88
N ASN A 494 12.95 23.14 -10.95
CA ASN A 494 13.57 24.37 -11.50
C ASN A 494 14.22 24.14 -12.88
N GLY A 495 13.55 23.40 -13.78
CA GLY A 495 14.03 23.09 -15.13
C GLY A 495 15.18 22.08 -15.20
N ARG A 496 15.59 21.50 -14.07
CA ARG A 496 16.60 20.42 -14.04
C ARG A 496 15.91 19.07 -13.93
N LYS A 497 16.22 18.18 -14.86
CA LYS A 497 15.74 16.81 -14.89
C LYS A 497 16.80 15.87 -14.29
N LYS A 498 16.37 15.05 -13.34
CA LYS A 498 17.21 14.02 -12.72
C LYS A 498 16.45 12.70 -12.66
N PRO A 499 17.16 11.57 -12.86
CA PRO A 499 16.60 10.26 -12.55
C PRO A 499 16.26 10.14 -11.08
N GLN A 500 15.19 9.43 -10.77
CA GLN A 500 14.75 9.12 -9.41
C GLN A 500 14.14 7.72 -9.37
N LEU A 501 14.40 6.99 -8.29
CA LEU A 501 13.72 5.73 -7.97
C LEU A 501 12.51 6.01 -7.08
N LEU A 502 11.34 5.58 -7.50
CA LEU A 502 10.14 5.48 -6.66
C LEU A 502 10.12 4.08 -6.05
N VAL A 503 10.48 3.98 -4.78
CA VAL A 503 10.63 2.69 -4.08
C VAL A 503 9.27 2.02 -3.93
N SER A 504 9.17 0.77 -4.35
CA SER A 504 8.01 -0.08 -4.16
C SER A 504 8.15 -0.96 -2.93
N ASP A 505 9.35 -1.52 -2.70
CA ASP A 505 9.66 -2.35 -1.55
C ASP A 505 11.18 -2.47 -1.35
N PHE A 506 11.61 -2.97 -0.19
CA PHE A 506 13.00 -3.31 0.05
C PHE A 506 13.14 -4.45 1.05
N VAL A 507 14.27 -5.13 0.99
CA VAL A 507 14.64 -6.17 1.96
C VAL A 507 16.07 -5.95 2.43
N VAL A 508 16.31 -6.18 3.70
CA VAL A 508 17.63 -6.18 4.30
C VAL A 508 17.95 -7.60 4.73
N ASP A 509 18.90 -8.22 4.04
CA ASP A 509 19.32 -9.58 4.34
C ASP A 509 20.23 -9.66 5.56
N GLY A 510 20.04 -10.74 6.34
CA GLY A 510 20.89 -11.09 7.46
C GLY A 510 20.66 -10.26 8.71
N PHE A 511 21.53 -10.48 9.69
CA PHE A 511 21.46 -9.90 11.02
C PHE A 511 21.58 -8.38 11.00
N GLN A 512 20.62 -7.67 11.61
CA GLN A 512 20.55 -6.20 11.69
C GLN A 512 20.81 -5.72 13.12
N ILE A 513 21.51 -4.58 13.27
CA ILE A 513 21.68 -3.91 14.56
C ILE A 513 21.09 -2.51 14.50
N PHE A 514 20.15 -2.24 15.39
CA PHE A 514 19.47 -0.94 15.53
C PHE A 514 20.11 -0.13 16.67
N ASP A 515 20.57 1.08 16.37
CA ASP A 515 21.17 1.99 17.36
C ASP A 515 20.09 2.69 18.19
N TRP A 516 19.82 2.14 19.36
CA TRP A 516 18.89 2.70 20.34
C TRP A 516 19.60 3.34 21.55
N ARG A 517 20.89 3.65 21.45
CA ARG A 517 21.67 4.26 22.55
C ARG A 517 21.20 5.66 22.94
N SER A 518 20.41 6.35 22.12
CA SER A 518 19.83 7.65 22.44
C SER A 518 18.78 7.56 23.57
N LYS A 519 18.77 8.59 24.45
CA LYS A 519 17.83 8.67 25.58
C LYS A 519 16.34 8.56 25.18
N ARG A 520 15.99 8.97 23.95
CA ARG A 520 14.61 8.88 23.45
C ARG A 520 14.06 7.45 23.41
N TYR A 521 14.93 6.45 23.26
CA TYR A 521 14.53 5.04 23.22
C TYR A 521 14.42 4.38 24.61
N ARG A 522 14.72 5.09 25.70
CA ARG A 522 14.56 4.58 27.07
C ARG A 522 13.11 4.53 27.52
N GLN A 523 12.19 5.13 26.76
CA GLN A 523 10.75 5.02 26.97
C GLN A 523 10.18 3.98 26.01
N LEU A 524 10.06 2.76 26.46
CA LEU A 524 9.59 1.63 25.68
C LEU A 524 8.07 1.50 25.86
N THR A 525 7.29 1.82 24.81
CA THR A 525 5.82 1.86 24.88
C THR A 525 5.14 0.60 24.34
N LYS A 526 5.87 -0.25 23.59
CA LYS A 526 5.35 -1.50 23.02
C LYS A 526 6.27 -2.66 23.37
N VAL A 527 5.68 -3.77 23.79
CA VAL A 527 6.35 -5.05 23.95
C VAL A 527 6.02 -5.88 22.71
N ASP A 528 7.06 -6.22 21.94
CA ASP A 528 6.94 -7.23 20.90
C ASP A 528 7.20 -8.60 21.55
N PRO A 529 6.23 -9.53 21.54
CA PRO A 529 6.37 -10.84 22.18
C PRO A 529 7.46 -11.71 21.53
N GLN A 530 7.90 -11.41 20.32
CA GLN A 530 8.99 -12.10 19.64
C GLN A 530 10.38 -11.50 19.92
N THR A 531 10.46 -10.50 20.80
CA THR A 531 11.72 -9.87 21.20
C THR A 531 12.14 -10.33 22.58
N LEU A 532 13.36 -10.87 22.70
CA LEU A 532 14.01 -11.13 23.99
C LEU A 532 14.58 -9.83 24.57
N TYR A 533 13.99 -9.34 25.65
CA TYR A 533 14.48 -8.18 26.38
C TYR A 533 15.50 -8.64 27.44
N LEU A 534 16.77 -8.31 27.28
CA LEU A 534 17.84 -8.83 28.11
C LEU A 534 18.64 -7.70 28.80
N ALA A 535 18.70 -7.77 30.13
CA ALA A 535 19.56 -6.93 30.94
C ALA A 535 20.68 -7.78 31.60
N PHE A 536 21.89 -7.25 31.68
CA PHE A 536 23.04 -7.87 32.39
C PHE A 536 23.16 -7.37 33.81
N ASP A 537 22.62 -6.21 34.15
CA ASP A 537 22.56 -5.63 35.47
C ASP A 537 21.14 -5.15 35.80
N ARG A 538 20.59 -5.68 36.87
CA ARG A 538 19.23 -5.31 37.35
C ARG A 538 19.10 -3.81 37.65
N SER A 539 20.20 -3.16 37.99
CA SER A 539 20.22 -1.72 38.28
C SER A 539 19.92 -0.87 37.04
N SER A 540 20.23 -1.37 35.85
CA SER A 540 20.00 -0.68 34.58
C SER A 540 18.50 -0.53 34.25
N LEU A 541 17.67 -1.39 34.83
CA LEU A 541 16.20 -1.31 34.66
C LEU A 541 15.59 -0.03 35.24
N LYS A 542 16.28 0.66 36.16
CA LYS A 542 15.86 1.95 36.72
C LYS A 542 15.91 3.10 35.71
N GLU A 543 16.63 2.91 34.62
CA GLU A 543 16.82 3.91 33.56
C GLU A 543 15.79 3.75 32.42
N ILE A 544 14.92 2.73 32.51
CA ILE A 544 13.89 2.44 31.51
C ILE A 544 12.53 2.78 32.09
N SER A 545 11.66 3.36 31.27
CA SER A 545 10.24 3.60 31.62
C SER A 545 9.33 3.03 30.53
N GLY A 546 8.07 2.73 30.90
CA GLY A 546 7.02 2.28 29.96
C GLY A 546 6.98 0.78 29.71
N LEU A 547 8.02 0.01 30.05
CA LEU A 547 8.02 -1.46 29.98
C LEU A 547 7.68 -2.04 31.36
N ALA A 548 6.80 -3.03 31.41
CA ALA A 548 6.66 -3.82 32.62
C ALA A 548 7.98 -4.57 32.86
N THR A 549 8.58 -4.36 34.02
CA THR A 549 9.90 -4.96 34.37
C THR A 549 9.87 -6.48 34.36
N ASP A 550 8.68 -7.07 34.45
CA ASP A 550 8.45 -8.51 34.42
C ASP A 550 8.72 -9.14 33.04
N ASN A 551 8.74 -8.33 31.98
CA ASN A 551 9.05 -8.79 30.60
C ASN A 551 10.56 -8.71 30.28
N VAL A 552 11.39 -8.21 31.21
CA VAL A 552 12.83 -8.10 30.99
C VAL A 552 13.53 -9.22 31.76
N HIS A 553 14.22 -10.08 31.04
CA HIS A 553 15.02 -11.15 31.62
C HIS A 553 16.40 -10.59 32.05
N VAL A 554 16.81 -10.90 33.28
CA VAL A 554 18.14 -10.56 33.75
C VAL A 554 19.05 -11.75 33.48
N PHE A 555 20.20 -11.51 32.86
CA PHE A 555 21.20 -12.54 32.56
C PHE A 555 21.73 -13.19 33.86
N GLU A 556 21.50 -14.48 34.01
CA GLU A 556 22.01 -15.27 35.12
C GLU A 556 23.15 -16.19 34.68
N SER A 557 22.92 -16.93 33.59
CA SER A 557 23.91 -17.84 32.99
C SER A 557 23.59 -18.09 31.51
N GLY A 558 24.58 -18.61 30.77
CA GLY A 558 24.36 -18.99 29.35
C GLY A 558 23.33 -20.12 29.19
N GLU A 559 23.24 -21.05 30.16
CA GLU A 559 22.25 -22.14 30.13
C GLU A 559 20.82 -21.61 30.32
N HIS A 560 20.62 -20.66 31.22
CA HIS A 560 19.31 -20.00 31.42
C HIS A 560 18.82 -19.31 30.12
N ILE A 561 19.72 -18.59 29.46
CA ILE A 561 19.36 -17.92 28.18
C ILE A 561 19.07 -18.94 27.06
N LYS A 562 19.86 -20.02 26.98
CA LYS A 562 19.57 -21.12 26.02
C LYS A 562 18.19 -21.71 26.22
N GLN A 563 17.79 -21.93 27.45
CA GLN A 563 16.48 -22.46 27.77
C GLN A 563 15.37 -21.46 27.40
N LEU A 564 15.55 -20.18 27.71
CA LEU A 564 14.62 -19.11 27.33
C LEU A 564 14.42 -19.02 25.81
N ILE A 565 15.51 -19.13 25.04
CA ILE A 565 15.45 -19.10 23.57
C ILE A 565 14.79 -20.36 23.01
N HIS A 566 15.07 -21.52 23.62
CA HIS A 566 14.48 -22.80 23.22
C HIS A 566 12.97 -22.86 23.48
N ASP A 567 12.53 -22.33 24.62
CA ASP A 567 11.13 -22.38 25.06
C ASP A 567 10.26 -21.31 24.37
N ASN A 568 10.88 -20.33 23.71
CA ASN A 568 10.20 -19.24 23.03
C ASN A 568 10.86 -18.96 21.66
N SER A 569 10.03 -18.69 20.66
CA SER A 569 10.50 -18.36 19.30
C SER A 569 10.84 -16.88 19.20
N TYR A 570 12.00 -16.45 19.75
CA TYR A 570 12.46 -15.08 19.62
C TYR A 570 13.19 -14.85 18.28
N HIS A 571 12.79 -13.81 17.55
CA HIS A 571 13.45 -13.35 16.33
C HIS A 571 14.29 -12.07 16.54
N SER A 572 14.09 -11.38 17.64
CA SER A 572 14.77 -10.14 17.96
C SER A 572 15.38 -10.17 19.36
N LEU A 573 16.48 -9.46 19.55
CA LEU A 573 17.14 -9.29 20.84
C LEU A 573 17.26 -7.80 21.18
N LEU A 574 16.73 -7.36 22.31
CA LEU A 574 16.99 -6.03 22.85
C LEU A 574 18.02 -6.12 23.99
N VAL A 575 19.18 -5.53 23.76
CA VAL A 575 20.27 -5.44 24.71
C VAL A 575 20.11 -4.16 25.54
N VAL A 576 19.65 -4.31 26.79
CA VAL A 576 19.34 -3.19 27.69
C VAL A 576 20.63 -2.47 28.11
N ASP A 577 21.63 -3.22 28.58
CA ASP A 577 22.90 -2.69 29.08
C ASP A 577 24.07 -3.55 28.58
N CYS A 578 25.28 -3.08 28.84
CA CYS A 578 26.48 -3.74 28.37
C CYS A 578 26.81 -4.98 29.24
N PRO A 579 27.15 -6.14 28.65
CA PRO A 579 27.62 -7.30 29.36
C PRO A 579 28.99 -7.04 30.00
N ASN A 580 29.41 -7.89 30.93
CA ASN A 580 30.73 -7.81 31.52
C ASN A 580 31.87 -8.31 30.60
N ASP A 581 31.52 -9.14 29.64
CA ASP A 581 32.39 -9.66 28.59
C ASP A 581 31.64 -9.73 27.26
N LEU A 582 32.28 -9.32 26.16
CA LEU A 582 31.67 -9.30 24.85
C LEU A 582 31.35 -10.72 24.34
N GLU A 583 32.11 -11.71 24.76
CA GLU A 583 31.89 -13.10 24.35
C GLU A 583 30.52 -13.64 24.83
N ILE A 584 29.99 -13.14 25.95
CA ILE A 584 28.67 -13.50 26.44
C ILE A 584 27.60 -13.09 25.37
N LEU A 585 27.72 -11.90 24.81
CA LEU A 585 26.78 -11.43 23.79
C LEU A 585 26.92 -12.22 22.48
N LYS A 586 28.15 -12.59 22.09
CA LYS A 586 28.39 -13.47 20.94
C LYS A 586 27.79 -14.86 21.13
N GLU A 587 27.95 -15.44 22.31
CA GLU A 587 27.33 -16.73 22.63
C GLU A 587 25.81 -16.67 22.54
N ILE A 588 25.17 -15.61 23.05
CA ILE A 588 23.72 -15.43 22.99
C ILE A 588 23.25 -15.33 21.53
N LEU A 589 23.95 -14.56 20.70
CA LEU A 589 23.65 -14.44 19.28
C LEU A 589 23.86 -15.75 18.52
N ALA A 590 24.82 -16.59 18.93
CA ALA A 590 25.06 -17.89 18.32
C ALA A 590 24.00 -18.96 18.71
N PHE A 591 23.35 -18.82 19.87
CA PHE A 591 22.32 -19.74 20.32
C PHE A 591 20.95 -19.44 19.70
N GLY A 592 20.66 -18.16 19.44
CA GLY A 592 19.40 -17.69 18.87
C GLY A 592 19.52 -17.43 17.38
N SER A 593 18.43 -17.71 16.65
CA SER A 593 18.29 -17.27 15.24
C SER A 593 17.72 -15.86 15.22
N PHE A 594 18.49 -14.89 15.75
CA PHE A 594 18.05 -13.50 15.75
C PHE A 594 18.33 -12.84 14.42
N ASP A 595 17.31 -12.24 13.83
CA ASP A 595 17.42 -11.39 12.64
C ASP A 595 17.76 -9.95 13.03
N ARG A 596 17.37 -9.53 14.25
CA ARG A 596 17.47 -8.14 14.71
C ARG A 596 18.03 -8.03 16.13
N MET A 597 18.89 -7.03 16.35
CA MET A 597 19.34 -6.64 17.68
C MET A 597 19.15 -5.14 17.88
N TYR A 598 18.47 -4.78 18.95
CA TYR A 598 18.31 -3.39 19.38
C TYR A 598 19.31 -3.11 20.51
N LEU A 599 20.23 -2.18 20.31
CA LEU A 599 21.25 -1.84 21.28
C LEU A 599 20.86 -0.57 22.06
N LEU A 600 20.30 -0.74 23.26
CA LEU A 600 19.98 0.36 24.16
C LEU A 600 21.23 0.84 24.91
N GLY A 601 22.11 -0.10 25.28
CA GLY A 601 23.47 0.16 25.76
C GLY A 601 23.55 1.04 27.00
N ILE A 602 22.66 0.83 27.97
CA ILE A 602 22.71 1.60 29.22
C ILE A 602 23.97 1.21 30.01
N SER A 603 24.68 2.19 30.58
CA SER A 603 25.71 1.96 31.54
C SER A 603 25.34 2.64 32.85
N TYR A 604 24.76 1.88 33.80
CA TYR A 604 24.34 2.41 35.08
C TYR A 604 25.52 2.83 35.93
N GLU A 605 26.63 2.07 35.92
CA GLU A 605 27.86 2.37 36.69
C GLU A 605 28.76 3.38 36.00
N GLU A 606 28.57 3.64 34.70
CA GLU A 606 29.43 4.49 33.88
C GLU A 606 30.92 4.12 34.01
N ALA A 607 31.19 2.79 33.95
CA ALA A 607 32.52 2.26 34.20
C ALA A 607 33.53 2.82 33.20
N TYR A 608 33.17 3.00 31.95
CA TYR A 608 33.99 3.57 30.89
C TYR A 608 34.38 5.04 31.15
N LEU A 609 33.54 5.83 31.85
CA LEU A 609 33.85 7.22 32.22
C LEU A 609 34.67 7.30 33.52
N ASN A 610 34.33 6.44 34.48
CA ASN A 610 34.93 6.51 35.84
C ASN A 610 36.22 5.71 35.96
N GLY A 611 36.46 4.78 35.03
CA GLY A 611 37.66 3.92 35.06
C GLY A 611 37.75 2.99 36.27
N VAL A 612 38.94 2.55 36.58
CA VAL A 612 39.28 1.69 37.77
C VAL A 612 39.83 2.45 38.94
N GLY A 613 39.99 3.75 38.82
CA GLY A 613 40.69 4.59 39.79
C GLY A 613 42.21 4.65 39.58
N SER A 614 42.79 5.83 39.77
CA SER A 614 44.23 6.04 39.67
C SER A 614 44.96 5.57 40.93
N ARG A 615 46.24 5.29 40.79
CA ARG A 615 47.08 4.95 41.94
C ARG A 615 47.04 6.04 43.02
N GLU A 616 46.94 7.29 42.64
CA GLU A 616 46.83 8.43 43.56
C GLU A 616 45.48 8.39 44.32
N GLN A 617 44.38 8.06 43.65
CA GLN A 617 43.06 7.93 44.27
C GLN A 617 43.05 6.79 45.30
N TYR A 618 43.60 5.63 44.94
CA TYR A 618 43.76 4.52 45.88
C TYR A 618 44.61 4.89 47.07
N ALA A 619 45.70 5.63 46.86
CA ALA A 619 46.60 6.10 47.97
C ALA A 619 45.85 7.08 48.89
N LYS A 620 45.04 7.99 48.36
CA LYS A 620 44.19 8.90 49.15
C LYS A 620 43.17 8.14 49.98
N LEU A 621 42.48 7.15 49.39
CA LEU A 621 41.55 6.31 50.10
C LEU A 621 42.23 5.48 51.20
N PHE A 622 43.35 4.87 50.87
CA PHE A 622 44.14 4.08 51.82
C PHE A 622 44.58 4.95 53.01
N LYS A 623 45.12 6.16 52.78
CA LYS A 623 45.51 7.11 53.81
C LYS A 623 44.34 7.49 54.71
N LEU A 624 43.14 7.76 54.13
CA LEU A 624 41.94 8.09 54.89
C LEU A 624 41.59 6.96 55.87
N ILE A 625 41.51 5.71 55.32
CA ILE A 625 41.15 4.51 56.12
C ILE A 625 42.17 4.25 57.24
N HIS A 626 43.47 4.55 57.04
CA HIS A 626 44.47 4.39 58.04
C HIS A 626 44.47 5.49 59.13
N THR A 627 43.97 6.66 58.82
CA THR A 627 43.85 7.81 59.74
C THR A 627 42.62 7.74 60.62
N GLN A 628 41.51 7.13 60.09
CA GLN A 628 40.26 6.96 60.80
C GLN A 628 40.04 5.47 61.11
N GLU A 629 40.02 5.10 62.42
CA GLU A 629 39.92 3.70 62.84
C GLU A 629 38.66 3.00 62.36
N LYS A 630 37.53 3.74 62.31
CA LYS A 630 36.23 3.24 61.92
C LYS A 630 35.47 4.28 61.04
N ILE A 631 34.95 3.86 59.91
CA ILE A 631 34.20 4.73 59.00
C ILE A 631 32.83 4.11 58.72
N ASP A 632 31.75 4.75 59.13
CA ASP A 632 30.40 4.31 58.76
C ASP A 632 30.11 4.74 57.31
N ILE A 633 30.19 3.77 56.39
CA ILE A 633 29.98 4.01 54.97
C ILE A 633 28.52 4.08 54.58
N ARG A 634 27.58 3.69 55.44
CA ARG A 634 26.14 3.81 55.16
C ARG A 634 25.69 5.26 55.07
N TYR A 635 26.23 6.12 55.92
CA TYR A 635 25.83 7.53 56.04
C TYR A 635 26.88 8.53 55.56
N LYS A 636 28.18 8.14 55.52
CA LYS A 636 29.27 9.05 55.22
C LYS A 636 29.87 8.92 53.83
N LEU A 637 29.35 7.95 53.01
CA LEU A 637 29.95 7.63 51.71
C LEU A 637 29.97 8.85 50.75
N GLY A 638 28.90 9.61 50.68
CA GLY A 638 28.79 10.82 49.87
C GLY A 638 29.78 11.90 50.30
N SER A 639 29.90 12.13 51.63
CA SER A 639 30.87 13.12 52.18
C SER A 639 32.32 12.72 51.95
N ILE A 640 32.63 11.41 51.99
CA ILE A 640 33.95 10.87 51.69
C ILE A 640 34.27 11.03 50.20
N ALA A 641 33.32 10.72 49.32
CA ALA A 641 33.45 10.89 47.89
C ALA A 641 33.77 12.36 47.53
N GLN A 642 33.05 13.29 48.15
CA GLN A 642 33.26 14.73 47.98
C GLN A 642 34.65 15.19 48.53
N TYR A 643 35.00 14.71 49.71
CA TYR A 643 36.29 15.02 50.34
C TYR A 643 37.48 14.52 49.50
N LEU A 644 37.43 13.29 49.02
CA LEU A 644 38.49 12.68 48.20
C LEU A 644 38.47 13.17 46.74
N LYS A 645 37.41 13.85 46.32
CA LYS A 645 37.12 14.23 44.92
C LYS A 645 37.11 13.01 44.02
N ILE A 646 36.46 11.94 44.47
CA ILE A 646 36.26 10.67 43.72
C ILE A 646 34.77 10.47 43.50
N PRO A 647 34.31 10.16 42.28
CA PRO A 647 32.91 9.82 42.04
C PRO A 647 32.42 8.71 42.99
N GLN A 648 31.25 8.86 43.58
CA GLN A 648 30.73 7.94 44.59
C GLN A 648 30.70 6.47 44.12
N LYS A 649 30.32 6.23 42.88
CA LYS A 649 30.30 4.90 42.28
C LYS A 649 31.70 4.29 42.18
N LEU A 650 32.69 5.10 41.79
CA LEU A 650 34.10 4.69 41.76
C LEU A 650 34.64 4.42 43.17
N LEU A 651 34.29 5.25 44.16
CA LEU A 651 34.70 5.06 45.55
C LEU A 651 34.17 3.74 46.12
N ILE A 652 32.89 3.40 45.82
CA ILE A 652 32.30 2.10 46.22
C ILE A 652 33.14 0.95 45.66
N PHE A 653 33.43 1.03 44.36
CA PHE A 653 34.24 0.01 43.70
C PHE A 653 35.66 -0.12 44.33
N MET A 654 36.31 1.00 44.58
CA MET A 654 37.63 0.98 45.20
C MET A 654 37.61 0.37 46.63
N ILE A 655 36.56 0.63 47.39
CA ILE A 655 36.38 0.01 48.73
C ILE A 655 36.15 -1.50 48.57
N GLN A 656 35.39 -1.94 47.59
CA GLN A 656 35.17 -3.38 47.32
C GLN A 656 36.44 -4.10 46.91
N VAL A 657 37.33 -3.44 46.12
CA VAL A 657 38.66 -3.96 45.76
C VAL A 657 39.51 -4.11 47.00
N PHE A 658 39.53 -3.10 47.88
CA PHE A 658 40.27 -3.19 49.15
C PHE A 658 39.73 -4.26 50.10
N PHE A 659 38.42 -4.47 50.13
CA PHE A 659 37.80 -5.54 50.91
C PHE A 659 38.20 -6.92 50.38
N GLU A 660 38.18 -7.14 49.08
CA GLU A 660 38.57 -8.40 48.44
C GLU A 660 40.04 -8.73 48.68
N LEU A 661 40.92 -7.72 48.58
CA LEU A 661 42.35 -7.85 48.83
C LEU A 661 42.70 -7.87 50.31
N LYS A 662 41.72 -7.86 51.21
CA LYS A 662 41.93 -7.90 52.68
C LYS A 662 42.75 -6.73 53.22
N PHE A 663 42.59 -5.54 52.62
CA PHE A 663 43.12 -4.30 53.21
C PHE A 663 42.16 -3.72 54.24
N VAL A 664 40.89 -4.05 54.14
CA VAL A 664 39.83 -3.58 55.03
C VAL A 664 38.82 -4.69 55.32
N THR A 665 38.11 -4.57 56.47
CA THR A 665 36.87 -5.31 56.76
C THR A 665 35.68 -4.37 56.75
N ILE A 666 34.50 -4.93 56.49
CA ILE A 666 33.22 -4.20 56.58
C ILE A 666 32.29 -5.07 57.43
N GLU A 667 31.93 -4.57 58.60
CA GLU A 667 30.99 -5.19 59.52
C GLU A 667 29.89 -4.18 59.84
N ASP A 668 28.62 -4.58 59.65
CA ASP A 668 27.44 -3.73 59.84
C ASP A 668 27.56 -2.34 59.19
N GLY A 669 28.15 -2.29 57.98
CA GLY A 669 28.34 -1.03 57.21
C GLY A 669 29.46 -0.12 57.80
N VAL A 670 30.26 -0.61 58.71
CA VAL A 670 31.44 0.09 59.25
C VAL A 670 32.69 -0.48 58.60
N LEU A 671 33.40 0.35 57.87
CA LEU A 671 34.71 0.07 57.25
C LEU A 671 35.83 0.22 58.29
N GLN A 672 36.65 -0.80 58.43
CA GLN A 672 37.81 -0.82 59.36
C GLN A 672 39.09 -1.30 58.66
N LYS A 673 40.25 -0.75 58.99
CA LYS A 673 41.49 -1.23 58.43
C LYS A 673 41.87 -2.59 59.06
N ILE A 674 42.55 -3.42 58.27
CA ILE A 674 43.23 -4.62 58.77
C ILE A 674 44.64 -4.24 59.26
N ALA A 675 45.02 -4.77 60.41
CA ALA A 675 46.40 -4.54 60.96
C ALA A 675 47.37 -5.39 60.10
N ASN A 676 48.46 -4.72 59.61
CA ASN A 676 49.53 -5.33 58.79
C ASN A 676 49.00 -6.15 57.59
N PRO A 677 48.26 -5.55 56.66
CA PRO A 677 47.78 -6.27 55.50
C PRO A 677 48.95 -6.72 54.61
N LYS A 678 48.81 -7.92 54.02
CA LYS A 678 49.78 -8.36 53.00
C LYS A 678 49.70 -7.43 51.78
N SER A 679 50.87 -7.09 51.24
CA SER A 679 50.91 -6.29 50.01
C SER A 679 50.45 -7.12 48.82
N HIS A 680 49.44 -6.67 48.19
CA HIS A 680 48.87 -7.26 46.95
C HIS A 680 48.79 -6.20 45.85
N PRO A 681 49.15 -6.50 44.59
CA PRO A 681 48.83 -5.62 43.49
C PRO A 681 47.29 -5.58 43.30
N LEU A 682 46.74 -4.43 42.88
CA LEU A 682 45.31 -4.27 42.68
C LEU A 682 44.77 -5.26 41.64
N THR A 683 45.60 -5.69 40.73
CA THR A 683 45.30 -6.69 39.69
C THR A 683 45.03 -8.09 40.22
N ASP A 684 45.36 -8.39 41.50
CA ASP A 684 45.00 -9.65 42.12
C ASP A 684 43.52 -9.72 42.50
N SER A 685 42.80 -8.59 42.50
CA SER A 685 41.37 -8.53 42.72
C SER A 685 40.64 -8.95 41.46
N VAL A 686 39.77 -9.95 41.60
CA VAL A 686 38.85 -10.42 40.52
C VAL A 686 37.93 -9.30 40.07
N ARG A 687 37.41 -8.52 41.03
CA ARG A 687 36.55 -7.36 40.75
C ARG A 687 37.28 -6.30 39.91
N TYR A 688 38.57 -6.05 40.21
CA TYR A 688 39.38 -5.10 39.44
C TYR A 688 39.56 -5.57 37.99
N GLN A 689 39.85 -6.85 37.78
CA GLN A 689 39.97 -7.42 36.43
C GLN A 689 38.64 -7.43 35.67
N GLN A 690 37.56 -7.78 36.35
CA GLN A 690 36.19 -7.74 35.73
C GLN A 690 35.83 -6.33 35.28
N ARG A 691 36.14 -5.30 36.09
CA ARG A 691 35.86 -3.93 35.71
C ARG A 691 36.68 -3.46 34.51
N ILE A 692 37.96 -3.88 34.41
CA ILE A 692 38.78 -3.61 33.20
C ILE A 692 38.14 -4.21 31.96
N LYS A 693 37.64 -5.45 32.04
CA LYS A 693 36.93 -6.07 30.93
C LYS A 693 35.66 -5.30 30.59
N LYS A 694 34.86 -4.98 31.60
CA LYS A 694 33.60 -4.22 31.41
C LYS A 694 33.84 -2.86 30.75
N ILE A 695 34.89 -2.12 31.16
CA ILE A 695 35.25 -0.85 30.52
C ILE A 695 35.50 -1.02 29.03
N LYS A 696 36.27 -2.02 28.62
CA LYS A 696 36.54 -2.30 27.22
C LYS A 696 35.26 -2.62 26.41
N VAL A 697 34.34 -3.36 27.04
CA VAL A 697 33.06 -3.69 26.43
C VAL A 697 32.15 -2.46 26.29
N GLU A 698 32.07 -1.65 27.35
CA GLU A 698 31.31 -0.40 27.34
C GLU A 698 31.88 0.59 26.31
N GLU A 699 33.20 0.81 26.30
CA GLU A 699 33.86 1.66 25.29
C GLU A 699 33.53 1.18 23.89
N PHE A 700 33.59 -0.13 23.62
CA PHE A 700 33.30 -0.69 22.33
C PHE A 700 31.83 -0.53 21.98
N LEU A 701 30.89 -1.00 22.81
CA LEU A 701 29.46 -1.00 22.47
C LEU A 701 28.82 0.40 22.49
N LEU A 702 29.34 1.34 23.30
CA LEU A 702 28.76 2.67 23.44
C LEU A 702 29.35 3.71 22.48
N LEU A 703 30.62 3.55 22.08
CA LEU A 703 31.37 4.57 21.32
C LEU A 703 31.63 4.16 19.86
N SER A 704 31.59 2.87 19.52
CA SER A 704 31.82 2.42 18.16
C SER A 704 30.58 2.65 17.29
N ASP A 705 30.76 2.75 15.96
CA ASP A 705 29.71 2.74 14.98
C ASP A 705 29.08 1.34 14.84
N ILE A 706 27.85 1.30 14.34
CA ILE A 706 27.09 0.05 14.20
C ILE A 706 27.76 -0.96 13.26
N PRO A 707 28.33 -0.57 12.09
CA PRO A 707 29.07 -1.49 11.24
C PRO A 707 30.23 -2.19 11.95
N SER A 708 31.02 -1.45 12.76
CA SER A 708 32.12 -2.01 13.56
C SER A 708 31.63 -2.98 14.62
N ILE A 709 30.50 -2.66 15.29
CA ILE A 709 29.86 -3.54 16.28
C ILE A 709 29.36 -4.82 15.58
N LYS A 710 28.65 -4.70 14.46
CA LYS A 710 28.16 -5.83 13.68
C LYS A 710 29.29 -6.76 13.28
N LYS A 711 30.33 -6.22 12.65
CA LYS A 711 31.51 -6.99 12.23
C LYS A 711 32.11 -7.79 13.39
N ARG A 712 32.25 -7.18 14.57
CA ARG A 712 32.86 -7.83 15.74
C ARG A 712 31.99 -8.87 16.39
N LEU A 713 30.65 -8.73 16.31
CA LEU A 713 29.70 -9.69 16.90
C LEU A 713 29.45 -10.88 15.98
N THR A 714 29.60 -10.73 14.67
CA THR A 714 29.31 -11.79 13.68
C THR A 714 30.57 -12.55 13.22
N THR A 715 31.76 -12.08 13.61
CA THR A 715 33.06 -12.78 13.47
C THR A 715 33.53 -13.32 14.83
#